data_d7432e5f997e054ddc44c59bad7fdd76
#
_entry.id   d7432e5f997e054ddc44c59bad7fdd76
#
_cell.length_a   1.000
_cell.length_b   1.000
_cell.length_c   1.000
_cell.angle_alpha   90.00
_cell.angle_beta   90.00
_cell.angle_gamma   90.00
#
_symmetry.space_group_name_H-M   'P 1'
#
loop_
_entity.id
_entity.type
_entity.pdbx_description
1 polymer ?
#
loop_
_entity_poly.entity_id
_entity_poly.type
_entity_poly.pdbx_seq_one_letter_code
_entity_poly.pdbx_strand_id
1 'polypeptide(L)'
;VNGAIWALARGELRAGWRPLLVLGLLAGVVGGLLLGAAVVADRTGSAYPRLVQQTGLDDARAYLPADRAEVTAGFAGLPGVEESWTAYAWIAQIDGPTLQYTSVIAGPERPADLVSPVIVAGRAPRVEAADELLVGEPLAAAAGLRVGDRITLRMLTLRQVARFDVGFGQPEGATRRMTVVGIGRMPGWSGPLGDSMSTPAFAAQNAGAAGGRSGFARLAYTGDPTHDAALRDEFVAALAASYQGLPRPLIVGTYVPEVPVFPTTDVDPAVAASERVLQLGLLGFAVVVGLGGMVVVGQGLLRYHLRGGQDQRVENALGLDAVERAGARVLAALAGALPAAVVAGAITLASGAIEPIGSQARFEPQAGFRPEWTAVVLGAVGVVLVFLAAAGATAAVAGRGAVAPPVLIRRRSVRWAVRWPAVFVGLRLGLRGRSLPGGVSGVPSLAAAAGIAVSVAGIVASTMLGASLERLVGTPARYGFTSDLTIADARRQDMRALAVDPRVAALAAVETGRVTLDPARSRQVDAYAHVPLKGDVPISQVSGRLPESPDEVALGTRVAAREEKGIGDAVAVTSSDGRRAVLTVTGIVVPQPERGAPLGEGLVVTPERLQALFAQPLASAHVVAAPGQAGALYEDIARRLEVHLPGMPPEIDTLAGLLRLPEILAGLLAVVAVAGLVHTLLGAIRRHTRDAAVLAVLGATPTQVRTTLGVLAGTTVLPGVAAGVLLGLGVGRVLWWQVANQTGVAPDVAVPVWPIVLIIPGVLAGALVLGSLPALRLARAPVARSLAA
;
A
#
# COMPACT_ATOMS: atom_id res chain seq x y z
N VAL A 1 -52.87 9.25 5.55
CA VAL A 1 -51.60 9.14 4.78
C VAL A 1 -50.71 8.05 5.40
N ASN A 2 -50.36 8.11 6.71
CA ASN A 2 -49.42 7.14 7.32
C ASN A 2 -49.96 5.68 7.31
N GLY A 3 -51.27 5.45 7.43
CA GLY A 3 -51.90 4.13 7.41
C GLY A 3 -51.85 3.44 6.04
N ALA A 4 -52.01 4.21 4.96
CA ALA A 4 -51.95 3.67 3.60
C ALA A 4 -50.50 3.26 3.22
N ILE A 5 -49.49 4.09 3.56
CA ILE A 5 -48.07 3.79 3.32
C ILE A 5 -47.67 2.48 4.06
N TRP A 6 -48.14 2.31 5.31
CA TRP A 6 -47.87 1.11 6.11
C TRP A 6 -48.54 -0.16 5.55
N ALA A 7 -49.77 -0.02 5.08
CA ALA A 7 -50.50 -1.13 4.48
C ALA A 7 -49.86 -1.61 3.19
N LEU A 8 -49.44 -0.66 2.33
CA LEU A 8 -48.69 -0.94 1.10
C LEU A 8 -47.32 -1.57 1.39
N ALA A 9 -46.54 -1.04 2.34
CA ALA A 9 -45.28 -1.60 2.74
C ALA A 9 -45.41 -3.04 3.25
N ARG A 10 -46.49 -3.33 4.02
CA ARG A 10 -46.77 -4.67 4.52
C ARG A 10 -47.19 -5.66 3.40
N GLY A 11 -47.92 -5.17 2.39
CA GLY A 11 -48.23 -5.95 1.18
C GLY A 11 -46.98 -6.29 0.37
N GLU A 12 -46.12 -5.33 0.10
CA GLU A 12 -44.83 -5.47 -0.57
C GLU A 12 -43.91 -6.46 0.19
N LEU A 13 -43.85 -6.35 1.52
CA LEU A 13 -43.07 -7.27 2.36
C LEU A 13 -43.55 -8.71 2.23
N ARG A 14 -44.84 -8.95 2.28
CA ARG A 14 -45.42 -10.32 2.14
C ARG A 14 -45.14 -10.94 0.79
N ALA A 15 -45.17 -10.13 -0.27
CA ALA A 15 -44.96 -10.59 -1.65
C ALA A 15 -43.46 -10.70 -2.02
N GLY A 16 -42.59 -9.88 -1.46
CA GLY A 16 -41.23 -9.66 -1.97
C GLY A 16 -40.09 -9.70 -0.95
N TRP A 17 -40.26 -10.21 0.28
CA TRP A 17 -39.17 -10.20 1.29
C TRP A 17 -37.94 -11.02 0.89
N ARG A 18 -38.09 -12.16 0.18
CA ARG A 18 -36.97 -13.02 -0.24
C ARG A 18 -36.00 -12.32 -1.16
N PRO A 19 -36.41 -11.65 -2.28
CA PRO A 19 -35.53 -10.85 -3.11
C PRO A 19 -34.86 -9.71 -2.36
N LEU A 20 -35.60 -9.02 -1.46
CA LEU A 20 -35.01 -7.94 -0.66
C LEU A 20 -33.96 -8.46 0.32
N LEU A 21 -34.18 -9.60 0.94
CA LEU A 21 -33.21 -10.27 1.81
C LEU A 21 -31.94 -10.63 1.05
N VAL A 22 -32.04 -11.24 -0.15
CA VAL A 22 -30.86 -11.58 -0.97
C VAL A 22 -30.07 -10.33 -1.37
N LEU A 23 -30.76 -9.26 -1.77
CA LEU A 23 -30.12 -8.00 -2.11
C LEU A 23 -29.49 -7.34 -0.87
N GLY A 24 -30.12 -7.45 0.29
CA GLY A 24 -29.58 -7.00 1.56
C GLY A 24 -28.33 -7.76 1.97
N LEU A 25 -28.35 -9.10 1.89
CA LEU A 25 -27.16 -9.92 2.17
C LEU A 25 -26.00 -9.56 1.25
N LEU A 26 -26.28 -9.37 -0.05
CA LEU A 26 -25.26 -8.95 -1.01
C LEU A 26 -24.70 -7.55 -0.68
N ALA A 27 -25.57 -6.60 -0.33
CA ALA A 27 -25.17 -5.26 0.10
C ALA A 27 -24.35 -5.31 1.40
N GLY A 28 -24.72 -6.21 2.32
CA GLY A 28 -23.97 -6.44 3.55
C GLY A 28 -22.56 -6.98 3.31
N VAL A 29 -22.43 -7.95 2.41
CA VAL A 29 -21.11 -8.47 2.01
C VAL A 29 -20.24 -7.37 1.38
N VAL A 30 -20.79 -6.63 0.41
CA VAL A 30 -20.08 -5.53 -0.26
C VAL A 30 -19.71 -4.43 0.75
N GLY A 31 -20.67 -3.99 1.57
CA GLY A 31 -20.44 -2.98 2.61
C GLY A 31 -19.44 -3.44 3.65
N GLY A 32 -19.53 -4.69 4.10
CA GLY A 32 -18.60 -5.28 5.07
C GLY A 32 -17.17 -5.39 4.55
N LEU A 33 -17.00 -5.78 3.28
CA LEU A 33 -15.68 -5.84 2.66
C LEU A 33 -15.07 -4.43 2.48
N LEU A 34 -15.87 -3.45 2.09
CA LEU A 34 -15.45 -2.05 2.00
C LEU A 34 -15.01 -1.53 3.37
N LEU A 35 -15.84 -1.70 4.39
CA LEU A 35 -15.56 -1.26 5.75
C LEU A 35 -14.39 -2.03 6.36
N GLY A 36 -14.33 -3.35 6.14
CA GLY A 36 -13.22 -4.18 6.60
C GLY A 36 -11.89 -3.77 6.01
N ALA A 37 -11.85 -3.47 4.70
CA ALA A 37 -10.65 -2.95 4.06
C ALA A 37 -10.24 -1.58 4.63
N ALA A 38 -11.21 -0.70 4.92
CA ALA A 38 -10.94 0.58 5.56
C ALA A 38 -10.38 0.42 6.98
N VAL A 39 -10.92 -0.52 7.77
CA VAL A 39 -10.41 -0.86 9.12
C VAL A 39 -8.98 -1.37 9.06
N VAL A 40 -8.68 -2.28 8.13
CA VAL A 40 -7.31 -2.82 7.95
C VAL A 40 -6.36 -1.71 7.49
N ALA A 41 -6.81 -0.80 6.61
CA ALA A 41 -6.02 0.35 6.17
C ALA A 41 -5.70 1.29 7.33
N ASP A 42 -6.70 1.64 8.15
CA ASP A 42 -6.53 2.50 9.33
C ASP A 42 -5.62 1.86 10.38
N ARG A 43 -5.87 0.56 10.69
CA ARG A 43 -5.04 -0.19 11.64
C ARG A 43 -3.58 -0.26 11.18
N THR A 44 -3.35 -0.45 9.87
CA THR A 44 -2.01 -0.50 9.31
C THR A 44 -1.34 0.87 9.37
N GLY A 45 -2.04 1.92 8.96
CA GLY A 45 -1.50 3.28 8.95
C GLY A 45 -1.31 3.90 10.34
N SER A 46 -2.05 3.43 11.33
CA SER A 46 -1.90 3.91 12.71
C SER A 46 -0.94 3.06 13.56
N ALA A 47 -0.34 1.98 13.03
CA ALA A 47 0.52 1.08 13.81
C ALA A 47 1.75 1.81 14.40
N TYR A 48 2.49 2.56 13.57
CA TYR A 48 3.65 3.32 14.02
C TYR A 48 3.29 4.45 15.02
N PRO A 49 2.32 5.33 14.76
CA PRO A 49 1.88 6.33 15.75
C PRO A 49 1.45 5.72 17.09
N ARG A 50 0.77 4.58 17.06
CA ARG A 50 0.39 3.87 18.30
C ARG A 50 1.60 3.34 19.06
N LEU A 51 2.59 2.80 18.34
CA LEU A 51 3.83 2.34 18.98
C LEU A 51 4.59 3.51 19.59
N VAL A 52 4.71 4.63 18.88
CA VAL A 52 5.32 5.87 19.41
C VAL A 52 4.63 6.31 20.70
N GLN A 53 3.31 6.36 20.69
CA GLN A 53 2.53 6.77 21.88
C GLN A 53 2.69 5.78 23.05
N GLN A 54 2.71 4.47 22.78
CA GLN A 54 2.82 3.45 23.82
C GLN A 54 4.23 3.35 24.40
N THR A 55 5.26 3.62 23.60
CA THR A 55 6.65 3.55 24.02
C THR A 55 7.15 4.84 24.66
N GLY A 56 6.35 5.91 24.62
CA GLY A 56 6.81 7.24 25.05
C GLY A 56 8.11 7.61 24.34
N LEU A 57 8.10 7.52 23.00
CA LEU A 57 9.28 7.84 22.22
C LEU A 57 9.71 9.28 22.48
N ASP A 58 11.00 9.49 22.57
CA ASP A 58 11.60 10.82 22.66
C ASP A 58 11.34 11.65 21.40
N ASP A 59 11.16 12.95 21.54
CA ASP A 59 11.01 13.90 20.45
C ASP A 59 12.35 14.27 19.84
N ALA A 60 13.41 14.20 20.64
CA ALA A 60 14.75 14.47 20.17
C ALA A 60 15.78 13.56 20.87
N ARG A 61 16.70 13.03 20.10
CA ARG A 61 17.83 12.26 20.58
C ARG A 61 19.13 12.99 20.23
N ALA A 62 19.98 13.18 21.22
CA ALA A 62 21.29 13.80 21.05
C ALA A 62 22.40 12.89 21.52
N TYR A 63 23.53 12.85 20.80
CA TYR A 63 24.75 12.26 21.32
C TYR A 63 25.46 13.30 22.19
N LEU A 64 25.76 12.92 23.43
CA LEU A 64 26.42 13.78 24.40
C LEU A 64 27.89 13.35 24.58
N PRO A 65 28.86 14.29 24.65
CA PRO A 65 30.25 13.96 24.86
C PRO A 65 30.46 13.22 26.18
N ALA A 66 31.15 12.07 26.14
CA ALA A 66 31.34 11.23 27.33
C ALA A 66 32.26 11.89 28.38
N ASP A 67 33.16 12.77 27.95
CA ASP A 67 34.16 13.46 28.73
C ASP A 67 33.71 14.83 29.25
N ARG A 68 32.47 15.28 28.96
CA ARG A 68 31.91 16.57 29.36
C ARG A 68 30.67 16.44 30.20
N ALA A 69 30.89 16.34 31.51
CA ALA A 69 29.82 16.18 32.48
C ALA A 69 28.86 17.40 32.50
N GLU A 70 29.39 18.60 32.24
CA GLU A 70 28.60 19.82 32.19
C GLU A 70 27.57 19.85 31.04
N VAL A 71 27.90 19.35 29.85
CA VAL A 71 26.97 19.26 28.71
C VAL A 71 25.86 18.26 29.05
N THR A 72 26.20 17.13 29.65
CA THR A 72 25.23 16.12 30.11
C THR A 72 24.31 16.69 31.19
N ALA A 73 24.86 17.42 32.17
CA ALA A 73 24.08 18.02 33.25
C ALA A 73 23.17 19.17 32.74
N GLY A 74 23.62 19.93 31.75
CA GLY A 74 22.85 21.01 31.14
C GLY A 74 21.72 20.55 30.20
N PHE A 75 21.74 19.29 29.76
CA PHE A 75 20.79 18.78 28.75
C PHE A 75 19.31 18.91 29.18
N ALA A 76 18.99 18.63 30.44
CA ALA A 76 17.64 18.79 30.98
C ALA A 76 17.17 20.25 31.08
N GLY A 77 18.09 21.21 31.08
CA GLY A 77 17.80 22.65 31.15
C GLY A 77 17.72 23.34 29.79
N LEU A 78 17.78 22.61 28.68
CA LEU A 78 17.66 23.16 27.34
C LEU A 78 16.23 23.69 27.08
N PRO A 79 16.06 24.71 26.22
CA PRO A 79 14.76 25.28 25.92
C PRO A 79 13.75 24.23 25.45
N GLY A 80 12.54 24.29 26.01
CA GLY A 80 11.43 23.42 25.63
C GLY A 80 11.51 21.97 26.11
N VAL A 81 12.53 21.59 26.87
CA VAL A 81 12.60 20.23 27.44
C VAL A 81 11.61 20.08 28.58
N GLU A 82 10.62 19.23 28.41
CA GLU A 82 9.63 18.86 29.43
C GLU A 82 10.13 17.70 30.28
N GLU A 83 10.70 16.69 29.64
CA GLU A 83 11.22 15.49 30.29
C GLU A 83 12.48 15.05 29.56
N SER A 84 13.47 14.56 30.30
CA SER A 84 14.71 14.06 29.69
C SER A 84 15.30 12.86 30.42
N TRP A 85 16.05 12.05 29.68
CA TRP A 85 16.84 10.94 30.21
C TRP A 85 18.22 10.93 29.55
N THR A 86 19.27 10.76 30.32
CA THR A 86 20.62 10.61 29.79
C THR A 86 21.14 9.22 30.10
N ALA A 87 21.59 8.50 29.09
CA ALA A 87 22.06 7.13 29.19
C ALA A 87 23.47 6.99 28.62
N TYR A 88 24.21 6.03 29.11
CA TYR A 88 25.43 5.56 28.48
C TYR A 88 25.09 4.69 27.27
N ALA A 89 25.92 4.73 26.25
CA ALA A 89 25.82 3.89 25.07
C ALA A 89 27.15 3.12 24.86
N TRP A 90 27.06 1.83 24.70
CA TRP A 90 28.18 0.95 24.34
C TRP A 90 27.89 0.27 23.02
N ILE A 91 28.86 0.26 22.13
CA ILE A 91 28.79 -0.59 20.95
C ILE A 91 29.52 -1.90 21.31
N ALA A 92 28.87 -3.00 21.11
CA ALA A 92 29.41 -4.32 21.42
C ALA A 92 29.18 -5.31 20.30
N GLN A 93 30.14 -6.19 20.05
CA GLN A 93 29.99 -7.33 19.19
C GLN A 93 29.35 -8.48 19.97
N ILE A 94 28.39 -9.16 19.39
CA ILE A 94 27.79 -10.38 19.91
C ILE A 94 28.57 -11.58 19.38
N ASP A 95 29.03 -12.45 20.26
CA ASP A 95 29.65 -13.71 19.86
C ASP A 95 28.62 -14.60 19.19
N GLY A 96 28.84 -14.97 17.92
CA GLY A 96 27.94 -15.78 17.13
C GLY A 96 28.55 -16.21 15.78
N PRO A 97 27.84 -16.99 14.98
CA PRO A 97 28.33 -17.45 13.68
C PRO A 97 28.44 -16.31 12.66
N THR A 98 27.65 -15.25 12.85
CA THR A 98 27.67 -14.03 12.04
C THR A 98 28.16 -12.85 12.86
N LEU A 99 28.87 -11.93 12.20
CA LEU A 99 29.32 -10.71 12.83
C LEU A 99 28.13 -9.79 13.08
N GLN A 100 27.68 -9.69 14.33
CA GLN A 100 26.57 -8.81 14.71
C GLN A 100 27.03 -7.83 15.77
N TYR A 101 26.69 -6.58 15.60
CA TYR A 101 26.91 -5.54 16.59
C TYR A 101 25.61 -5.08 17.20
N THR A 102 25.68 -4.60 18.43
CA THR A 102 24.55 -4.02 19.16
C THR A 102 24.97 -2.74 19.85
N SER A 103 24.07 -1.76 19.85
CA SER A 103 24.16 -0.60 20.73
C SER A 103 23.45 -0.93 22.05
N VAL A 104 24.19 -1.07 23.13
CA VAL A 104 23.61 -1.30 24.47
C VAL A 104 23.42 0.06 25.14
N ILE A 105 22.18 0.38 25.49
CA ILE A 105 21.82 1.61 26.20
C ILE A 105 21.48 1.25 27.63
N ALA A 106 22.10 1.93 28.58
CA ALA A 106 21.78 1.84 29.99
C ALA A 106 22.15 3.15 30.72
N GLY A 107 21.40 3.50 31.73
CA GLY A 107 21.58 4.75 32.46
C GLY A 107 20.98 4.72 33.84
N PRO A 108 21.00 5.85 34.57
CA PRO A 108 20.28 6.00 35.81
C PRO A 108 18.79 5.75 35.65
N GLU A 109 18.05 5.84 36.73
CA GLU A 109 16.61 5.63 36.70
C GLU A 109 15.95 6.46 35.59
N ARG A 110 15.21 5.74 34.75
CA ARG A 110 14.56 6.29 33.57
C ARG A 110 13.14 6.73 33.91
N PRO A 111 12.64 7.86 33.37
CA PRO A 111 11.24 8.21 33.48
C PRO A 111 10.34 7.09 32.95
N ALA A 112 9.23 6.81 33.62
CA ALA A 112 8.38 5.65 33.30
C ALA A 112 7.82 5.73 31.87
N ASP A 113 7.50 6.96 31.42
CA ASP A 113 6.80 7.24 30.17
C ASP A 113 7.74 7.67 29.05
N LEU A 114 9.06 7.64 29.27
CA LEU A 114 10.04 8.01 28.25
C LEU A 114 10.90 6.79 27.89
N VAL A 115 11.05 6.49 26.61
CA VAL A 115 11.88 5.39 26.06
C VAL A 115 11.51 4.03 26.68
N SER A 116 10.22 3.67 26.66
CA SER A 116 9.66 2.44 27.25
C SER A 116 9.34 1.37 26.20
N PRO A 117 10.27 0.44 25.87
CA PRO A 117 10.01 -0.59 24.86
C PRO A 117 8.82 -1.48 25.21
N VAL A 118 8.00 -1.83 24.20
CA VAL A 118 6.96 -2.85 24.33
C VAL A 118 7.62 -4.22 24.43
N ILE A 119 7.33 -4.98 25.48
CA ILE A 119 7.87 -6.34 25.66
C ILE A 119 7.06 -7.29 24.76
N VAL A 120 7.75 -7.87 23.76
CA VAL A 120 7.17 -8.84 22.83
C VAL A 120 7.25 -10.25 23.38
N ALA A 121 8.37 -10.57 24.05
CA ALA A 121 8.57 -11.86 24.70
C ALA A 121 9.42 -11.69 25.97
N GLY A 122 9.18 -12.52 26.97
CA GLY A 122 9.92 -12.48 28.25
C GLY A 122 9.48 -11.33 29.15
N ARG A 123 10.44 -10.61 29.73
CA ARG A 123 10.22 -9.51 30.68
C ARG A 123 11.27 -8.41 30.54
N ALA A 124 11.02 -7.27 31.14
CA ALA A 124 12.04 -6.23 31.31
C ALA A 124 13.18 -6.69 32.23
N PRO A 125 14.43 -6.19 32.04
CA PRO A 125 15.55 -6.44 32.96
C PRO A 125 15.28 -5.87 34.36
N ARG A 126 15.73 -6.57 35.39
CA ARG A 126 15.60 -6.10 36.79
C ARG A 126 16.66 -5.04 37.06
N VAL A 127 16.25 -3.95 37.68
CA VAL A 127 17.09 -2.75 37.89
C VAL A 127 18.46 -3.08 38.52
N GLU A 128 18.49 -4.04 39.47
CA GLU A 128 19.69 -4.42 40.20
C GLU A 128 20.57 -5.46 39.48
N ALA A 129 20.08 -6.07 38.39
CA ALA A 129 20.79 -7.13 37.67
C ALA A 129 21.70 -6.53 36.60
N ALA A 130 23.01 -6.67 36.75
CA ALA A 130 23.98 -6.15 35.81
C ALA A 130 24.24 -7.07 34.59
N ASP A 131 23.65 -8.27 34.58
CA ASP A 131 23.83 -9.31 33.57
C ASP A 131 22.58 -9.60 32.76
N GLU A 132 21.55 -8.78 32.89
CA GLU A 132 20.30 -8.91 32.12
C GLU A 132 20.24 -7.94 30.97
N LEU A 133 19.72 -8.41 29.83
CA LEU A 133 19.61 -7.66 28.58
C LEU A 133 18.21 -7.80 27.95
N LEU A 134 17.62 -6.68 27.55
CA LEU A 134 16.48 -6.59 26.67
C LEU A 134 17.03 -6.35 25.26
N VAL A 135 16.69 -7.20 24.31
CA VAL A 135 17.19 -7.16 22.94
C VAL A 135 16.07 -6.70 22.01
N GLY A 136 16.39 -5.84 21.05
CA GLY A 136 15.45 -5.44 20.00
C GLY A 136 15.03 -6.61 19.13
N GLU A 137 13.77 -6.67 18.76
CA GLU A 137 13.20 -7.76 17.92
C GLU A 137 13.97 -7.98 16.60
N PRO A 138 14.38 -6.93 15.84
CA PRO A 138 15.16 -7.12 14.63
C PRO A 138 16.52 -7.78 14.88
N LEU A 139 17.21 -7.36 15.95
CA LEU A 139 18.50 -7.95 16.33
C LEU A 139 18.33 -9.39 16.80
N ALA A 140 17.29 -9.67 17.59
CA ALA A 140 16.99 -11.03 18.05
C ALA A 140 16.75 -11.98 16.86
N ALA A 141 16.02 -11.52 15.85
CA ALA A 141 15.78 -12.29 14.61
C ALA A 141 17.07 -12.50 13.81
N ALA A 142 17.88 -11.46 13.61
CA ALA A 142 19.12 -11.51 12.84
C ALA A 142 20.20 -12.40 13.48
N ALA A 143 20.31 -12.36 14.82
CA ALA A 143 21.27 -13.14 15.59
C ALA A 143 20.72 -14.50 16.08
N GLY A 144 19.43 -14.81 15.80
CA GLY A 144 18.77 -16.04 16.22
C GLY A 144 18.60 -16.17 17.75
N LEU A 145 18.50 -15.05 18.47
CA LEU A 145 18.45 -14.99 19.94
C LEU A 145 17.04 -15.27 20.46
N ARG A 146 16.96 -15.94 21.61
CA ARG A 146 15.73 -16.27 22.32
C ARG A 146 15.83 -15.85 23.79
N VAL A 147 14.69 -15.65 24.42
CA VAL A 147 14.61 -15.42 25.86
C VAL A 147 15.21 -16.60 26.62
N GLY A 148 16.14 -16.32 27.52
CA GLY A 148 16.91 -17.30 28.27
C GLY A 148 18.32 -17.56 27.76
N ASP A 149 18.65 -17.11 26.55
CA ASP A 149 19.96 -17.31 25.95
C ASP A 149 21.03 -16.52 26.74
N ARG A 150 22.21 -17.13 26.86
CA ARG A 150 23.39 -16.49 27.41
C ARG A 150 24.31 -16.08 26.26
N ILE A 151 24.58 -14.82 26.13
CA ILE A 151 25.41 -14.25 25.09
C ILE A 151 26.66 -13.57 25.68
N THR A 152 27.71 -13.50 24.91
CA THR A 152 28.92 -12.76 25.26
C THR A 152 28.95 -11.49 24.41
N LEU A 153 28.98 -10.34 25.08
CA LEU A 153 29.22 -9.04 24.48
C LEU A 153 30.68 -8.68 24.58
N ARG A 154 31.33 -8.38 23.45
CA ARG A 154 32.69 -7.81 23.38
C ARG A 154 32.57 -6.33 23.04
N MET A 155 32.83 -5.48 24.04
CA MET A 155 32.68 -4.04 23.87
C MET A 155 33.78 -3.46 22.99
N LEU A 156 33.45 -2.42 22.28
CA LEU A 156 34.42 -1.59 21.58
C LEU A 156 34.97 -0.52 22.52
N THR A 157 36.23 -0.15 22.32
CA THR A 157 36.81 1.01 22.99
C THR A 157 36.39 2.30 22.31
N LEU A 158 36.49 3.45 23.03
CA LEU A 158 36.23 4.79 22.43
C LEU A 158 37.04 5.03 21.15
N ARG A 159 38.31 4.56 21.12
CA ARG A 159 39.15 4.66 19.91
C ARG A 159 38.61 3.86 18.74
N GLN A 160 38.00 2.71 19.01
CA GLN A 160 37.40 1.87 17.97
C GLN A 160 36.08 2.46 17.49
N VAL A 161 35.26 2.96 18.39
CA VAL A 161 34.01 3.67 18.05
C VAL A 161 34.30 4.89 17.17
N ALA A 162 35.38 5.62 17.45
CA ALA A 162 35.83 6.74 16.63
C ALA A 162 36.28 6.33 15.20
N ARG A 163 36.49 5.06 14.94
CA ARG A 163 36.85 4.51 13.62
C ARG A 163 35.64 3.87 12.91
N PHE A 164 34.45 4.29 13.24
CA PHE A 164 33.19 3.73 12.69
C PHE A 164 33.23 3.66 11.15
N ASP A 165 33.75 4.68 10.50
CA ASP A 165 33.79 4.78 9.03
C ASP A 165 34.80 3.84 8.36
N VAL A 166 35.73 3.26 9.12
CA VAL A 166 36.81 2.40 8.60
C VAL A 166 36.77 0.98 9.16
N GLY A 167 35.68 0.64 9.82
CA GLY A 167 35.46 -0.65 10.50
C GLY A 167 36.12 -0.73 11.87
N PHE A 168 35.47 -1.44 12.79
CA PHE A 168 35.87 -1.49 14.19
C PHE A 168 37.09 -2.38 14.47
N GLY A 169 37.39 -3.33 13.60
CA GLY A 169 38.36 -4.38 13.83
C GLY A 169 37.93 -5.37 14.93
N GLN A 170 38.87 -6.10 15.51
CA GLN A 170 38.57 -6.99 16.65
C GLN A 170 38.29 -6.14 17.89
N PRO A 171 37.21 -6.44 18.67
CA PRO A 171 36.91 -5.69 19.89
C PRO A 171 38.06 -5.76 20.93
N GLU A 172 38.50 -4.59 21.38
CA GLU A 172 39.59 -4.43 22.36
C GLU A 172 39.06 -4.10 23.76
N GLY A 173 37.76 -3.88 23.92
CA GLY A 173 37.14 -3.49 25.19
C GLY A 173 36.77 -4.65 26.08
N ALA A 174 36.04 -4.36 27.12
CA ALA A 174 35.64 -5.34 28.12
C ALA A 174 34.67 -6.40 27.56
N THR A 175 34.84 -7.63 28.00
CA THR A 175 33.93 -8.74 27.68
C THR A 175 32.91 -8.90 28.81
N ARG A 176 31.61 -9.03 28.45
CA ARG A 176 30.52 -9.23 29.42
C ARG A 176 29.63 -10.38 28.98
N ARG A 177 29.29 -11.25 29.95
CA ARG A 177 28.29 -12.30 29.76
C ARG A 177 26.94 -11.75 30.16
N MET A 178 25.96 -11.85 29.28
CA MET A 178 24.60 -11.33 29.46
C MET A 178 23.57 -12.41 29.23
N THR A 179 22.45 -12.33 29.95
CA THR A 179 21.30 -13.20 29.76
C THR A 179 20.20 -12.38 29.05
N VAL A 180 19.71 -12.85 27.93
CA VAL A 180 18.55 -12.25 27.22
C VAL A 180 17.31 -12.57 28.04
N VAL A 181 16.76 -11.59 28.77
CA VAL A 181 15.56 -11.77 29.60
C VAL A 181 14.26 -11.34 28.90
N GLY A 182 14.38 -10.59 27.83
CA GLY A 182 13.24 -10.16 27.04
C GLY A 182 13.63 -9.74 25.64
N ILE A 183 12.63 -9.74 24.76
CA ILE A 183 12.70 -9.18 23.41
C ILE A 183 11.73 -8.01 23.39
N GLY A 184 12.22 -6.83 22.99
CA GLY A 184 11.47 -5.59 23.00
C GLY A 184 11.27 -5.04 21.60
N ARG A 185 10.23 -4.22 21.48
CA ARG A 185 9.89 -3.47 20.26
C ARG A 185 9.83 -1.99 20.60
N MET A 186 10.52 -1.18 19.79
CA MET A 186 10.51 0.27 19.91
C MET A 186 10.74 0.91 18.54
N PRO A 187 10.11 2.05 18.24
CA PRO A 187 10.47 2.82 17.07
C PRO A 187 11.96 3.17 17.09
N GLY A 188 12.61 3.13 15.93
CA GLY A 188 14.05 3.42 15.85
C GLY A 188 15.00 2.28 16.22
N TRP A 189 14.51 1.16 16.77
CA TRP A 189 15.35 -0.04 17.03
C TRP A 189 15.55 -0.91 15.78
N SER A 190 15.49 -0.32 14.63
CA SER A 190 15.70 -0.97 13.32
C SER A 190 17.02 -0.58 12.64
N GLY A 191 17.87 0.17 13.35
CA GLY A 191 19.16 0.62 12.84
C GLY A 191 20.16 -0.52 12.60
N PRO A 192 21.23 -0.25 11.83
CA PRO A 192 22.20 -1.28 11.42
C PRO A 192 22.97 -1.92 12.58
N LEU A 193 23.06 -1.23 13.71
CA LEU A 193 23.75 -1.77 14.90
C LEU A 193 22.84 -2.63 15.79
N GLY A 194 21.53 -2.62 15.56
CA GLY A 194 20.57 -3.24 16.46
C GLY A 194 20.63 -2.64 17.88
N ASP A 195 19.52 -2.37 18.47
CA ASP A 195 19.48 -1.75 19.80
C ASP A 195 19.14 -2.76 20.89
N SER A 196 19.75 -2.57 22.06
CA SER A 196 19.52 -3.35 23.26
C SER A 196 19.48 -2.42 24.47
N MET A 197 18.77 -2.82 25.51
CA MET A 197 18.69 -2.05 26.75
C MET A 197 19.10 -2.92 27.94
N SER A 198 19.95 -2.36 28.78
CA SER A 198 20.33 -2.98 30.05
C SER A 198 19.93 -2.08 31.23
N THR A 199 20.49 -2.29 32.37
CA THR A 199 20.03 -1.81 33.68
C THR A 199 20.92 -0.69 34.23
N PRO A 200 20.46 0.10 35.21
CA PRO A 200 21.30 1.02 35.95
C PRO A 200 22.50 0.32 36.62
N ALA A 201 22.33 -0.92 37.09
CA ALA A 201 23.43 -1.68 37.67
C ALA A 201 24.53 -2.01 36.63
N PHE A 202 24.14 -2.37 35.39
CA PHE A 202 25.09 -2.53 34.30
C PHE A 202 25.80 -1.22 33.98
N ALA A 203 25.08 -0.10 33.94
CA ALA A 203 25.64 1.21 33.66
C ALA A 203 26.67 1.61 34.73
N ALA A 204 26.37 1.42 36.02
CA ALA A 204 27.27 1.73 37.11
C ALA A 204 28.58 0.94 37.05
N GLN A 205 28.52 -0.35 36.67
CA GLN A 205 29.70 -1.21 36.56
C GLN A 205 30.55 -0.92 35.31
N ASN A 206 29.99 -0.31 34.26
CA ASN A 206 30.63 -0.18 32.97
C ASN A 206 30.78 1.28 32.50
N ALA A 207 30.45 2.28 33.31
CA ALA A 207 30.47 3.69 32.95
C ALA A 207 31.79 4.17 32.34
N GLY A 208 32.93 3.72 32.88
CA GLY A 208 34.27 4.07 32.40
C GLY A 208 34.65 3.47 31.06
N ALA A 209 33.88 2.49 30.57
CA ALA A 209 34.08 1.85 29.25
C ALA A 209 33.02 2.28 28.23
N ALA A 210 32.19 3.29 28.52
CA ALA A 210 31.16 3.73 27.63
C ALA A 210 31.72 4.37 26.37
N GLY A 211 31.15 4.04 25.18
CA GLY A 211 31.52 4.62 23.90
C GLY A 211 30.97 6.04 23.68
N GLY A 212 30.03 6.46 24.52
CA GLY A 212 29.36 7.76 24.44
C GLY A 212 28.23 7.85 25.44
N ARG A 213 27.51 8.95 25.40
CA ARG A 213 26.21 9.14 26.08
C ARG A 213 25.16 9.54 25.07
N SER A 214 23.93 9.17 25.34
CA SER A 214 22.76 9.62 24.58
C SER A 214 21.83 10.39 25.50
N GLY A 215 21.41 11.56 25.07
CA GLY A 215 20.34 12.32 25.67
C GLY A 215 19.05 12.09 24.91
N PHE A 216 17.99 11.81 25.64
CA PHE A 216 16.63 11.63 25.13
C PHE A 216 15.77 12.73 25.73
N ALA A 217 15.04 13.47 24.92
CA ALA A 217 14.21 14.57 25.39
C ALA A 217 12.80 14.48 24.82
N ARG A 218 11.83 14.78 25.67
CA ARG A 218 10.47 15.14 25.27
C ARG A 218 10.37 16.65 25.27
N LEU A 219 9.87 17.19 24.17
CA LEU A 219 9.71 18.63 23.99
C LEU A 219 8.26 19.02 24.26
N ALA A 220 8.05 20.22 24.80
CA ALA A 220 6.73 20.77 25.14
C ALA A 220 5.96 21.20 23.88
N TYR A 221 5.70 20.25 22.99
CA TYR A 221 4.94 20.51 21.77
C TYR A 221 3.46 20.79 22.05
N THR A 222 2.93 21.81 21.36
CA THR A 222 1.54 22.26 21.51
C THR A 222 0.62 21.70 20.44
N GLY A 223 1.17 21.10 19.38
CA GLY A 223 0.44 20.66 18.21
C GLY A 223 0.24 21.75 17.15
N ASP A 224 0.72 22.97 17.40
CA ASP A 224 0.83 24.01 16.37
C ASP A 224 2.13 23.85 15.59
N PRO A 225 2.07 23.50 14.29
CA PRO A 225 3.26 23.20 13.49
C PRO A 225 4.29 24.35 13.47
N THR A 226 3.82 25.60 13.56
CA THR A 226 4.70 26.78 13.52
C THR A 226 5.44 26.96 14.85
N HIS A 227 4.71 26.81 15.95
CA HIS A 227 5.27 26.90 17.29
C HIS A 227 6.22 25.74 17.56
N ASP A 228 5.82 24.51 17.21
CA ASP A 228 6.59 23.29 17.45
C ASP A 228 7.90 23.28 16.62
N ALA A 229 7.87 23.81 15.37
CA ALA A 229 9.08 23.99 14.58
C ALA A 229 10.04 25.01 15.20
N ALA A 230 9.52 26.17 15.67
CA ALA A 230 10.33 27.19 16.31
C ALA A 230 10.97 26.68 17.60
N LEU A 231 10.21 25.94 18.42
CA LEU A 231 10.70 25.32 19.66
C LEU A 231 11.83 24.33 19.38
N ARG A 232 11.66 23.48 18.37
CA ARG A 232 12.70 22.54 17.93
C ARG A 232 13.96 23.27 17.47
N ASP A 233 13.81 24.32 16.68
CA ASP A 233 14.95 25.10 16.17
C ASP A 233 15.70 25.80 17.33
N GLU A 234 14.98 26.29 18.33
CA GLU A 234 15.57 26.88 19.55
C GLU A 234 16.31 25.82 20.38
N PHE A 235 15.73 24.62 20.56
CA PHE A 235 16.38 23.48 21.23
C PHE A 235 17.70 23.10 20.50
N VAL A 236 17.65 22.95 19.17
CA VAL A 236 18.82 22.60 18.36
C VAL A 236 19.91 23.67 18.45
N ALA A 237 19.53 24.96 18.39
CA ALA A 237 20.47 26.06 18.51
C ALA A 237 21.13 26.12 19.90
N ALA A 238 20.38 25.91 20.97
CA ALA A 238 20.89 25.90 22.33
C ALA A 238 21.81 24.68 22.58
N LEU A 239 21.45 23.51 22.04
CA LEU A 239 22.30 22.32 22.10
C LEU A 239 23.59 22.53 21.30
N ALA A 240 23.52 23.12 20.09
CA ALA A 240 24.68 23.48 19.27
C ALA A 240 25.62 24.45 20.00
N ALA A 241 25.07 25.44 20.69
CA ALA A 241 25.85 26.37 21.50
C ALA A 241 26.62 25.64 22.63
N SER A 242 26.05 24.62 23.23
CA SER A 242 26.72 23.84 24.29
C SER A 242 27.92 23.02 23.78
N TYR A 243 28.03 22.80 22.46
CA TYR A 243 29.18 22.14 21.82
C TYR A 243 30.27 23.11 21.33
N GLN A 244 30.04 24.40 21.40
CA GLN A 244 31.03 25.39 20.94
C GLN A 244 32.30 25.32 21.81
N GLY A 245 33.46 25.34 21.12
CA GLY A 245 34.76 25.26 21.79
C GLY A 245 35.21 23.86 22.22
N LEU A 246 34.36 22.85 22.01
CA LEU A 246 34.80 21.47 22.19
C LEU A 246 35.69 21.04 21.02
N PRO A 247 36.82 20.28 21.27
CA PRO A 247 37.51 19.61 20.16
C PRO A 247 36.47 18.78 19.45
N ARG A 248 36.48 18.80 18.09
CA ARG A 248 35.50 18.07 17.27
C ARG A 248 35.26 16.71 17.89
N PRO A 249 34.05 16.39 18.33
CA PRO A 249 33.81 15.21 19.10
C PRO A 249 34.20 13.97 18.32
N LEU A 250 34.74 13.00 19.01
CA LEU A 250 34.92 11.62 18.60
C LEU A 250 33.53 10.95 18.42
N ILE A 251 32.66 11.59 17.66
CA ILE A 251 31.33 11.04 17.38
C ILE A 251 31.34 10.55 15.96
N VAL A 252 31.43 9.23 15.84
CA VAL A 252 30.94 8.43 14.73
C VAL A 252 31.14 9.10 13.37
N GLY A 253 32.33 8.94 12.84
CA GLY A 253 32.64 9.32 11.46
C GLY A 253 32.84 10.79 11.21
N THR A 254 33.58 11.09 10.18
CA THR A 254 34.00 12.43 9.68
C THR A 254 32.83 13.37 9.34
N TYR A 255 31.63 13.08 9.84
CA TYR A 255 30.34 13.66 9.44
C TYR A 255 29.69 14.41 10.58
N VAL A 256 30.26 15.52 11.04
CA VAL A 256 29.48 16.46 11.86
C VAL A 256 29.92 17.91 11.66
N PRO A 257 29.15 18.69 10.90
CA PRO A 257 29.00 20.10 11.23
C PRO A 257 27.72 20.40 12.01
N GLU A 258 26.76 19.50 12.10
CA GLU A 258 25.48 19.76 12.74
C GLU A 258 25.32 18.90 13.98
N VAL A 259 24.84 19.49 15.06
CA VAL A 259 24.48 18.79 16.29
C VAL A 259 23.53 17.66 15.91
N PRO A 260 23.87 16.40 16.16
CA PRO A 260 23.03 15.28 15.75
C PRO A 260 21.83 15.19 16.68
N VAL A 261 20.85 16.04 16.45
CA VAL A 261 19.50 15.90 16.98
C VAL A 261 18.72 15.13 15.94
N PHE A 262 18.35 13.92 16.29
CA PHE A 262 17.46 13.11 15.46
C PHE A 262 16.04 13.32 15.98
N PRO A 263 15.16 14.03 15.25
CA PRO A 263 13.75 14.05 15.60
C PRO A 263 13.23 12.63 15.44
N THR A 264 12.88 12.01 16.53
CA THR A 264 12.47 10.61 16.56
C THR A 264 10.98 10.44 16.28
N THR A 265 10.21 11.54 16.40
CA THR A 265 8.80 11.59 16.03
C THR A 265 8.58 11.70 14.52
N ASP A 266 9.56 12.17 13.76
CA ASP A 266 9.48 12.17 12.30
C ASP A 266 9.60 10.73 11.80
N VAL A 267 8.51 10.24 11.22
CA VAL A 267 8.48 8.93 10.56
C VAL A 267 9.53 8.91 9.46
N ASP A 268 10.39 7.89 9.46
CA ASP A 268 11.31 7.67 8.34
C ASP A 268 10.56 7.85 7.01
N PRO A 269 11.04 8.74 6.11
CA PRO A 269 10.36 9.00 4.83
C PRO A 269 10.07 7.75 4.00
N ALA A 270 10.90 6.71 4.10
CA ALA A 270 10.69 5.43 3.45
C ALA A 270 9.50 4.68 4.06
N VAL A 271 9.40 4.67 5.40
CA VAL A 271 8.27 4.07 6.13
C VAL A 271 6.97 4.83 5.81
N ALA A 272 7.00 6.17 5.86
CA ALA A 272 5.84 7.01 5.55
C ALA A 272 5.37 6.86 4.09
N ALA A 273 6.30 6.69 3.14
CA ALA A 273 5.96 6.46 1.75
C ALA A 273 5.28 5.08 1.55
N SER A 274 5.83 4.03 2.18
CA SER A 274 5.27 2.68 2.10
C SER A 274 3.87 2.61 2.71
N GLU A 275 3.64 3.31 3.81
CA GLU A 275 2.35 3.43 4.49
C GLU A 275 1.28 4.08 3.58
N ARG A 276 1.59 5.22 2.96
CA ARG A 276 0.67 5.90 2.04
C ARG A 276 0.28 5.02 0.85
N VAL A 277 1.24 4.30 0.26
CA VAL A 277 0.97 3.39 -0.85
C VAL A 277 0.01 2.29 -0.42
N LEU A 278 0.23 1.71 0.76
CA LEU A 278 -0.62 0.66 1.31
C LEU A 278 -2.03 1.16 1.59
N GLN A 279 -2.16 2.32 2.25
CA GLN A 279 -3.46 2.95 2.51
C GLN A 279 -4.22 3.24 1.22
N LEU A 280 -3.56 3.84 0.23
CA LEU A 280 -4.17 4.13 -1.07
C LEU A 280 -4.56 2.86 -1.82
N GLY A 281 -3.76 1.79 -1.73
CA GLY A 281 -4.08 0.49 -2.30
C GLY A 281 -5.36 -0.10 -1.69
N LEU A 282 -5.44 -0.13 -0.37
CA LEU A 282 -6.61 -0.65 0.36
C LEU A 282 -7.85 0.23 0.17
N LEU A 283 -7.71 1.56 0.17
CA LEU A 283 -8.81 2.47 -0.13
C LEU A 283 -9.27 2.35 -1.58
N GLY A 284 -8.35 2.23 -2.53
CA GLY A 284 -8.67 1.97 -3.93
C GLY A 284 -9.45 0.66 -4.10
N PHE A 285 -9.02 -0.40 -3.42
CA PHE A 285 -9.75 -1.66 -3.33
C PHE A 285 -11.17 -1.44 -2.80
N ALA A 286 -11.32 -0.75 -1.67
CA ALA A 286 -12.62 -0.47 -1.06
C ALA A 286 -13.54 0.29 -2.01
N VAL A 287 -13.04 1.31 -2.70
CA VAL A 287 -13.80 2.11 -3.67
C VAL A 287 -14.29 1.25 -4.85
N VAL A 288 -13.42 0.41 -5.42
CA VAL A 288 -13.79 -0.45 -6.55
C VAL A 288 -14.85 -1.47 -6.14
N VAL A 289 -14.68 -2.12 -4.99
CA VAL A 289 -15.69 -3.06 -4.44
C VAL A 289 -17.01 -2.34 -4.16
N GLY A 290 -16.95 -1.16 -3.55
CA GLY A 290 -18.12 -0.35 -3.23
C GLY A 290 -18.90 0.06 -4.48
N LEU A 291 -18.22 0.59 -5.50
CA LEU A 291 -18.83 1.00 -6.77
C LEU A 291 -19.43 -0.20 -7.53
N GLY A 292 -18.68 -1.30 -7.65
CA GLY A 292 -19.17 -2.52 -8.28
C GLY A 292 -20.41 -3.09 -7.58
N GLY A 293 -20.35 -3.19 -6.26
CA GLY A 293 -21.45 -3.64 -5.43
C GLY A 293 -22.68 -2.73 -5.49
N MET A 294 -22.48 -1.41 -5.44
CA MET A 294 -23.56 -0.43 -5.56
C MET A 294 -24.29 -0.55 -6.90
N VAL A 295 -23.55 -0.77 -7.99
CA VAL A 295 -24.16 -0.99 -9.31
C VAL A 295 -24.98 -2.27 -9.32
N VAL A 296 -24.46 -3.38 -8.78
CA VAL A 296 -25.18 -4.67 -8.76
C VAL A 296 -26.41 -4.62 -7.87
N VAL A 297 -26.28 -4.09 -6.66
CA VAL A 297 -27.41 -3.93 -5.72
C VAL A 297 -28.45 -2.95 -6.27
N GLY A 298 -28.00 -1.81 -6.80
CA GLY A 298 -28.88 -0.81 -7.43
C GLY A 298 -29.66 -1.36 -8.63
N GLN A 299 -29.02 -2.15 -9.50
CA GLN A 299 -29.69 -2.86 -10.59
C GLN A 299 -30.71 -3.88 -10.05
N GLY A 300 -30.36 -4.62 -9.00
CA GLY A 300 -31.25 -5.57 -8.37
C GLY A 300 -32.50 -4.89 -7.81
N LEU A 301 -32.34 -3.78 -7.09
CA LEU A 301 -33.42 -2.97 -6.54
C LEU A 301 -34.27 -2.33 -7.66
N LEU A 302 -33.65 -1.78 -8.66
CA LEU A 302 -34.38 -1.18 -9.81
C LEU A 302 -35.27 -2.22 -10.49
N ARG A 303 -34.77 -3.44 -10.72
CA ARG A 303 -35.55 -4.54 -11.28
C ARG A 303 -36.65 -5.03 -10.38
N TYR A 304 -36.40 -5.06 -9.07
CA TYR A 304 -37.41 -5.39 -8.08
C TYR A 304 -38.58 -4.40 -8.17
N HIS A 305 -38.31 -3.10 -8.20
CA HIS A 305 -39.35 -2.07 -8.28
C HIS A 305 -40.03 -1.98 -9.66
N LEU A 306 -39.32 -2.32 -10.76
CA LEU A 306 -39.94 -2.36 -12.10
C LEU A 306 -40.94 -3.51 -12.28
N ARG A 307 -40.85 -4.59 -11.48
CA ARG A 307 -41.85 -5.69 -11.51
C ARG A 307 -43.21 -5.24 -11.01
N GLY A 308 -43.26 -4.34 -10.02
CA GLY A 308 -44.47 -3.74 -9.51
C GLY A 308 -45.06 -2.60 -10.34
N GLY A 309 -44.66 -2.45 -11.61
CA GLY A 309 -45.11 -1.34 -12.44
C GLY A 309 -46.59 -1.27 -12.73
N GLN A 310 -47.33 -2.42 -12.75
CA GLN A 310 -48.79 -2.44 -12.85
C GLN A 310 -49.42 -1.95 -11.55
N ASP A 311 -48.94 -2.42 -10.42
CA ASP A 311 -49.40 -2.00 -9.09
C ASP A 311 -49.20 -0.50 -8.89
N GLN A 312 -48.09 0.05 -9.34
CA GLN A 312 -47.78 1.50 -9.30
C GLN A 312 -48.74 2.35 -10.11
N ARG A 313 -49.27 1.85 -11.23
CA ARG A 313 -50.34 2.51 -11.99
C ARG A 313 -51.67 2.54 -11.24
N VAL A 314 -51.99 1.45 -10.58
CA VAL A 314 -53.20 1.36 -9.72
C VAL A 314 -53.06 2.30 -8.53
N GLU A 315 -51.91 2.30 -7.87
CA GLU A 315 -51.59 3.21 -6.75
C GLU A 315 -51.72 4.68 -7.15
N ASN A 316 -51.24 5.04 -8.36
CA ASN A 316 -51.39 6.37 -8.92
C ASN A 316 -52.82 6.73 -9.23
N ALA A 317 -53.58 5.77 -9.74
CA ALA A 317 -55.04 5.95 -10.02
C ALA A 317 -55.85 6.11 -8.71
N LEU A 318 -55.39 5.55 -7.61
CA LEU A 318 -55.94 5.72 -6.27
C LEU A 318 -55.55 7.04 -5.60
N GLY A 319 -54.74 7.89 -6.25
CA GLY A 319 -54.38 9.21 -5.78
C GLY A 319 -53.12 9.29 -4.92
N LEU A 320 -52.33 8.21 -4.81
CA LEU A 320 -51.03 8.21 -4.13
C LEU A 320 -50.01 8.97 -4.93
N ASP A 321 -49.31 9.92 -4.29
CA ASP A 321 -48.23 10.67 -4.91
C ASP A 321 -46.94 9.86 -5.10
N ALA A 322 -45.95 10.42 -5.80
CA ALA A 322 -44.70 9.72 -6.07
C ALA A 322 -43.85 9.48 -4.79
N VAL A 323 -43.97 10.39 -3.80
CA VAL A 323 -43.23 10.33 -2.54
C VAL A 323 -43.81 9.25 -1.63
N GLU A 324 -45.15 9.16 -1.56
CA GLU A 324 -45.87 8.15 -0.78
C GLU A 324 -45.58 6.75 -1.32
N ARG A 325 -45.60 6.56 -2.64
CA ARG A 325 -45.26 5.29 -3.29
C ARG A 325 -43.79 4.90 -3.04
N ALA A 326 -42.86 5.85 -3.17
CA ALA A 326 -41.45 5.59 -2.87
C ALA A 326 -41.22 5.29 -1.39
N GLY A 327 -41.90 6.03 -0.49
CA GLY A 327 -41.82 5.83 0.95
C GLY A 327 -42.27 4.44 1.41
N ALA A 328 -43.40 3.89 0.82
CA ALA A 328 -43.82 2.54 1.09
C ALA A 328 -42.77 1.49 0.71
N ARG A 329 -42.06 1.70 -0.43
CA ARG A 329 -41.01 0.80 -0.90
C ARG A 329 -39.73 0.91 -0.08
N VAL A 330 -39.40 2.10 0.40
CA VAL A 330 -38.28 2.31 1.33
C VAL A 330 -38.54 1.59 2.66
N LEU A 331 -39.77 1.66 3.20
CA LEU A 331 -40.17 0.90 4.40
C LEU A 331 -40.06 -0.60 4.17
N ALA A 332 -40.53 -1.11 3.02
CA ALA A 332 -40.39 -2.52 2.68
C ALA A 332 -38.92 -2.95 2.55
N ALA A 333 -38.03 -2.05 2.08
CA ALA A 333 -36.61 -2.32 1.91
C ALA A 333 -35.85 -2.52 3.25
N LEU A 334 -36.47 -2.16 4.42
CA LEU A 334 -35.91 -2.49 5.75
C LEU A 334 -35.71 -4.00 5.93
N ALA A 335 -36.52 -4.84 5.27
CA ALA A 335 -36.31 -6.30 5.29
C ALA A 335 -34.99 -6.75 4.68
N GLY A 336 -34.39 -5.94 3.81
CA GLY A 336 -33.04 -6.16 3.27
C GLY A 336 -31.99 -5.36 4.02
N ALA A 337 -32.31 -4.13 4.47
CA ALA A 337 -31.37 -3.24 5.13
C ALA A 337 -30.85 -3.79 6.48
N LEU A 338 -31.72 -4.42 7.27
CA LEU A 338 -31.33 -5.02 8.56
C LEU A 338 -30.35 -6.20 8.41
N PRO A 339 -30.61 -7.22 7.57
CA PRO A 339 -29.61 -8.25 7.28
C PRO A 339 -28.32 -7.68 6.68
N ALA A 340 -28.40 -6.62 5.86
CA ALA A 340 -27.22 -5.96 5.33
C ALA A 340 -26.34 -5.38 6.45
N ALA A 341 -26.95 -4.72 7.43
CA ALA A 341 -26.22 -4.18 8.58
C ALA A 341 -25.53 -5.28 9.40
N VAL A 342 -26.25 -6.39 9.67
CA VAL A 342 -25.71 -7.52 10.45
C VAL A 342 -24.51 -8.15 9.74
N VAL A 343 -24.62 -8.42 8.43
CA VAL A 343 -23.53 -9.02 7.66
C VAL A 343 -22.35 -8.06 7.53
N ALA A 344 -22.61 -6.79 7.22
CA ALA A 344 -21.57 -5.78 7.14
C ALA A 344 -20.83 -5.62 8.48
N GLY A 345 -21.57 -5.51 9.59
CA GLY A 345 -20.99 -5.42 10.91
C GLY A 345 -20.17 -6.66 11.30
N ALA A 346 -20.65 -7.87 10.97
CA ALA A 346 -19.92 -9.11 11.24
C ALA A 346 -18.60 -9.20 10.45
N ILE A 347 -18.59 -8.82 9.17
CA ILE A 347 -17.36 -8.81 8.34
C ILE A 347 -16.41 -7.74 8.84
N THR A 348 -16.89 -6.52 9.14
CA THR A 348 -16.08 -5.42 9.70
C THR A 348 -15.48 -5.83 11.05
N LEU A 349 -16.24 -6.48 11.91
CA LEU A 349 -15.73 -7.00 13.19
C LEU A 349 -14.66 -8.08 12.98
N ALA A 350 -14.90 -9.02 12.07
CA ALA A 350 -13.93 -10.07 11.73
C ALA A 350 -12.63 -9.51 11.15
N SER A 351 -12.67 -8.38 10.45
CA SER A 351 -11.45 -7.72 9.92
C SER A 351 -10.53 -7.22 11.02
N GLY A 352 -11.04 -7.00 12.25
CA GLY A 352 -10.23 -6.69 13.44
C GLY A 352 -9.25 -7.81 13.86
N ALA A 353 -9.38 -9.03 13.30
CA ALA A 353 -8.42 -10.11 13.47
C ALA A 353 -7.24 -10.03 12.48
N ILE A 354 -7.33 -9.18 11.46
CA ILE A 354 -6.26 -9.01 10.47
C ILE A 354 -5.23 -8.05 11.06
N GLU A 355 -4.01 -8.54 11.21
CA GLU A 355 -2.88 -7.71 11.64
C GLU A 355 -2.47 -6.70 10.56
N PRO A 356 -1.75 -5.61 10.92
CA PRO A 356 -1.18 -4.70 9.95
C PRO A 356 -0.39 -5.44 8.87
N ILE A 357 -0.50 -4.96 7.63
CA ILE A 357 0.08 -5.65 6.47
C ILE A 357 1.49 -5.10 6.18
N GLY A 358 2.38 -5.97 5.69
CA GLY A 358 3.73 -5.62 5.27
C GLY A 358 4.64 -5.21 6.43
N SER A 359 5.54 -4.27 6.20
CA SER A 359 6.52 -3.79 7.18
C SER A 359 5.88 -3.17 8.43
N GLN A 360 4.62 -2.72 8.34
CA GLN A 360 3.88 -2.12 9.45
C GLN A 360 3.52 -3.14 10.54
N ALA A 361 3.48 -4.43 10.23
CA ALA A 361 3.25 -5.50 11.22
C ALA A 361 4.28 -5.47 12.37
N ARG A 362 5.51 -5.07 12.07
CA ARG A 362 6.61 -4.93 13.07
C ARG A 362 6.40 -3.76 14.04
N PHE A 363 5.52 -2.81 13.70
CA PHE A 363 5.20 -1.66 14.54
C PHE A 363 3.90 -1.83 15.32
N GLU A 364 3.17 -2.94 15.16
CA GLU A 364 1.94 -3.19 15.92
C GLU A 364 2.27 -3.46 17.39
N PRO A 365 1.89 -2.59 18.32
CA PRO A 365 2.23 -2.76 19.73
C PRO A 365 1.46 -3.90 20.41
N GLN A 366 0.27 -4.23 19.89
CA GLN A 366 -0.63 -5.25 20.45
C GLN A 366 -1.07 -6.21 19.36
N ALA A 367 -0.41 -7.37 19.27
CA ALA A 367 -0.82 -8.44 18.39
C ALA A 367 -2.20 -9.01 18.77
N GLY A 368 -2.97 -9.46 17.76
CA GLY A 368 -4.23 -10.16 17.96
C GLY A 368 -5.48 -9.37 17.58
N PHE A 369 -6.63 -9.85 18.08
CA PHE A 369 -7.95 -9.32 17.72
C PHE A 369 -8.21 -7.95 18.35
N ARG A 370 -8.46 -6.96 17.51
CA ARG A 370 -8.78 -5.59 17.90
C ARG A 370 -10.08 -5.12 17.21
N PRO A 371 -11.21 -5.11 17.90
CA PRO A 371 -12.47 -4.66 17.33
C PRO A 371 -12.55 -3.13 17.27
N GLU A 372 -12.78 -2.59 16.08
CA GLU A 372 -13.04 -1.16 15.87
C GLU A 372 -14.55 -0.89 15.95
N TRP A 373 -15.09 -0.77 17.17
CA TRP A 373 -16.54 -0.64 17.42
C TRP A 373 -17.16 0.57 16.72
N THR A 374 -16.43 1.68 16.60
CA THR A 374 -16.90 2.87 15.88
C THR A 374 -17.13 2.58 14.41
N ALA A 375 -16.19 1.89 13.75
CA ALA A 375 -16.33 1.46 12.36
C ALA A 375 -17.46 0.44 12.17
N VAL A 376 -17.62 -0.50 13.11
CA VAL A 376 -18.71 -1.50 13.07
C VAL A 376 -20.07 -0.82 13.14
N VAL A 377 -20.29 0.07 14.13
CA VAL A 377 -21.60 0.70 14.36
C VAL A 377 -21.90 1.73 13.28
N LEU A 378 -21.00 2.69 13.07
CA LEU A 378 -21.22 3.76 12.08
C LEU A 378 -21.25 3.19 10.65
N GLY A 379 -20.44 2.18 10.37
CA GLY A 379 -20.42 1.49 9.08
C GLY A 379 -21.72 0.73 8.84
N ALA A 380 -22.25 -0.02 9.82
CA ALA A 380 -23.54 -0.72 9.70
C ALA A 380 -24.68 0.27 9.44
N VAL A 381 -24.72 1.39 10.16
CA VAL A 381 -25.69 2.48 9.93
C VAL A 381 -25.53 3.05 8.52
N GLY A 382 -24.29 3.32 8.08
CA GLY A 382 -24.00 3.80 6.73
C GLY A 382 -24.52 2.85 5.64
N VAL A 383 -24.30 1.54 5.79
CA VAL A 383 -24.82 0.52 4.86
C VAL A 383 -26.35 0.54 4.79
N VAL A 384 -27.03 0.65 5.93
CA VAL A 384 -28.49 0.80 5.98
C VAL A 384 -28.94 2.03 5.21
N LEU A 385 -28.33 3.19 5.48
CA LEU A 385 -28.71 4.46 4.84
C LEU A 385 -28.49 4.42 3.33
N VAL A 386 -27.35 3.90 2.88
CA VAL A 386 -27.03 3.74 1.45
C VAL A 386 -28.01 2.78 0.76
N PHE A 387 -28.32 1.64 1.40
CA PHE A 387 -29.28 0.68 0.86
C PHE A 387 -30.68 1.27 0.74
N LEU A 388 -31.17 1.98 1.76
CA LEU A 388 -32.48 2.64 1.75
C LEU A 388 -32.52 3.80 0.74
N ALA A 389 -31.46 4.58 0.63
CA ALA A 389 -31.33 5.64 -0.38
C ALA A 389 -31.37 5.06 -1.80
N ALA A 390 -30.65 3.96 -2.05
CA ALA A 390 -30.68 3.24 -3.33
C ALA A 390 -32.07 2.67 -3.63
N ALA A 391 -32.76 2.13 -2.61
CA ALA A 391 -34.15 1.65 -2.74
C ALA A 391 -35.11 2.79 -3.09
N GLY A 392 -34.99 3.94 -2.43
CA GLY A 392 -35.80 5.14 -2.72
C GLY A 392 -35.54 5.69 -4.13
N ALA A 393 -34.27 5.83 -4.50
CA ALA A 393 -33.88 6.30 -5.83
C ALA A 393 -34.40 5.39 -6.97
N THR A 394 -34.24 4.07 -6.80
CA THR A 394 -34.69 3.08 -7.79
C THR A 394 -36.23 2.99 -7.82
N ALA A 395 -36.92 3.14 -6.70
CA ALA A 395 -38.38 3.22 -6.64
C ALA A 395 -38.90 4.48 -7.37
N ALA A 396 -38.27 5.64 -7.17
CA ALA A 396 -38.62 6.88 -7.85
C ALA A 396 -38.42 6.78 -9.37
N VAL A 397 -37.31 6.20 -9.82
CA VAL A 397 -37.03 5.96 -11.24
C VAL A 397 -38.07 5.01 -11.86
N ALA A 398 -38.40 3.91 -11.18
CA ALA A 398 -39.41 2.95 -11.62
C ALA A 398 -40.79 3.60 -11.68
N GLY A 399 -41.15 4.45 -10.71
CA GLY A 399 -42.39 5.19 -10.67
C GLY A 399 -42.60 6.17 -11.84
N ARG A 400 -41.56 6.88 -12.22
CA ARG A 400 -41.58 7.78 -13.41
C ARG A 400 -41.80 7.00 -14.72
N GLY A 401 -41.19 5.83 -14.85
CA GLY A 401 -41.33 4.95 -16.01
C GLY A 401 -42.73 4.34 -16.16
N ALA A 402 -43.42 4.10 -15.03
CA ALA A 402 -44.76 3.53 -15.04
C ALA A 402 -45.85 4.51 -15.55
N VAL A 403 -45.63 5.81 -15.42
CA VAL A 403 -46.60 6.88 -15.77
C VAL A 403 -46.36 7.46 -17.16
N ALA A 404 -45.17 7.26 -17.76
CA ALA A 404 -44.83 7.82 -19.06
C ALA A 404 -45.66 7.25 -20.23
N PRO A 405 -46.14 8.10 -21.16
CA PRO A 405 -46.92 7.65 -22.33
C PRO A 405 -46.07 6.84 -23.31
N PRO A 406 -46.69 5.88 -24.08
CA PRO A 406 -45.96 5.06 -25.04
C PRO A 406 -45.48 5.89 -26.23
N VAL A 407 -44.16 5.86 -26.52
CA VAL A 407 -43.61 6.56 -27.68
C VAL A 407 -43.69 5.69 -28.92
N LEU A 408 -44.39 6.19 -29.97
CA LEU A 408 -44.49 5.53 -31.26
C LEU A 408 -43.21 5.72 -32.10
N ILE A 409 -42.62 4.64 -32.58
CA ILE A 409 -41.40 4.65 -33.39
C ILE A 409 -41.66 4.28 -34.83
N ARG A 410 -41.12 5.10 -35.73
CA ARG A 410 -41.20 4.94 -37.20
C ARG A 410 -40.36 3.72 -37.66
N ARG A 411 -40.95 2.84 -38.48
CA ARG A 411 -40.31 1.61 -39.00
C ARG A 411 -39.34 1.95 -40.15
N ARG A 412 -38.09 1.50 -40.04
CA ARG A 412 -37.17 1.40 -41.19
C ARG A 412 -36.91 -0.10 -41.46
N SER A 413 -37.13 -0.57 -42.66
CA SER A 413 -36.83 -1.95 -43.08
C SER A 413 -35.38 -2.11 -43.51
N VAL A 414 -34.75 -3.27 -43.14
CA VAL A 414 -33.36 -3.57 -43.45
C VAL A 414 -33.32 -4.87 -44.23
N ARG A 415 -32.73 -4.82 -45.44
CA ARG A 415 -32.77 -5.92 -46.45
C ARG A 415 -32.00 -7.19 -46.08
N TRP A 416 -31.01 -7.18 -45.20
CA TRP A 416 -30.22 -8.37 -44.84
C TRP A 416 -30.86 -9.22 -43.69
N ALA A 417 -31.99 -8.82 -43.19
CA ALA A 417 -32.79 -9.60 -42.23
C ALA A 417 -33.22 -10.97 -42.70
N VAL A 418 -33.26 -11.19 -44.02
CA VAL A 418 -33.78 -12.41 -44.66
C VAL A 418 -32.80 -13.59 -44.54
N ARG A 419 -31.51 -13.33 -44.50
CA ARG A 419 -30.44 -14.37 -44.51
C ARG A 419 -30.17 -15.00 -43.12
N TRP A 420 -30.39 -14.23 -42.05
CA TRP A 420 -30.13 -14.65 -40.65
C TRP A 420 -31.24 -14.12 -39.72
N PRO A 421 -32.49 -14.62 -39.82
CA PRO A 421 -33.62 -14.04 -39.11
C PRO A 421 -33.48 -14.09 -37.57
N ALA A 422 -32.93 -15.15 -37.00
CA ALA A 422 -32.69 -15.29 -35.58
C ALA A 422 -31.68 -14.27 -35.04
N VAL A 423 -30.59 -14.00 -35.81
CA VAL A 423 -29.59 -12.99 -35.45
C VAL A 423 -30.18 -11.60 -35.54
N PHE A 424 -30.95 -11.31 -36.60
CA PHE A 424 -31.59 -10.04 -36.78
C PHE A 424 -32.61 -9.69 -35.70
N VAL A 425 -33.44 -10.66 -35.32
CA VAL A 425 -34.40 -10.50 -34.22
C VAL A 425 -33.69 -10.31 -32.90
N GLY A 426 -32.64 -11.06 -32.62
CA GLY A 426 -31.83 -10.93 -31.40
C GLY A 426 -31.13 -9.56 -31.30
N LEU A 427 -30.49 -9.07 -32.38
CA LEU A 427 -29.93 -7.73 -32.47
C LEU A 427 -30.97 -6.64 -32.29
N ARG A 428 -32.14 -6.80 -32.91
CA ARG A 428 -33.23 -5.82 -32.85
C ARG A 428 -33.82 -5.73 -31.43
N LEU A 429 -33.99 -6.87 -30.74
CA LEU A 429 -34.45 -6.90 -29.36
C LEU A 429 -33.41 -6.29 -28.40
N GLY A 430 -32.11 -6.55 -28.64
CA GLY A 430 -31.04 -6.05 -27.81
C GLY A 430 -30.73 -4.55 -27.99
N LEU A 431 -30.63 -4.09 -29.24
CA LEU A 431 -30.25 -2.71 -29.51
C LEU A 431 -31.41 -1.71 -29.34
N ARG A 432 -32.65 -2.17 -29.51
CA ARG A 432 -33.81 -1.27 -29.39
C ARG A 432 -34.35 -1.10 -27.98
N GLY A 433 -34.00 -2.01 -27.04
CA GLY A 433 -34.46 -1.91 -25.66
C GLY A 433 -35.93 -1.67 -25.44
N ARG A 434 -36.77 -1.94 -26.48
CA ARG A 434 -38.17 -1.57 -26.55
C ARG A 434 -39.02 -2.78 -26.86
N SER A 435 -39.85 -3.08 -25.94
CA SER A 435 -40.96 -4.00 -26.07
C SER A 435 -41.97 -3.48 -27.12
N LEU A 436 -42.68 -4.44 -27.73
CA LEU A 436 -43.91 -4.20 -28.50
C LEU A 436 -44.94 -3.37 -27.67
N PRO A 437 -45.93 -2.72 -28.33
CA PRO A 437 -46.85 -1.82 -27.65
C PRO A 437 -47.46 -2.46 -26.40
N GLY A 438 -47.22 -1.86 -25.22
CA GLY A 438 -47.71 -2.32 -23.90
C GLY A 438 -46.63 -2.74 -22.92
N GLY A 439 -45.35 -2.77 -23.25
CA GLY A 439 -44.24 -3.18 -22.36
C GLY A 439 -43.33 -2.05 -21.93
N VAL A 440 -42.81 -2.18 -20.69
CA VAL A 440 -41.98 -1.21 -20.00
C VAL A 440 -40.59 -1.04 -20.64
N SER A 441 -40.19 0.19 -20.76
CA SER A 441 -39.02 0.78 -21.45
C SER A 441 -37.59 0.29 -21.11
N GLY A 442 -36.71 0.48 -22.10
CA GLY A 442 -35.33 0.02 -22.26
C GLY A 442 -34.21 0.52 -21.35
N VAL A 443 -34.52 0.99 -20.16
CA VAL A 443 -33.52 1.40 -19.16
C VAL A 443 -32.64 0.22 -18.63
N PRO A 444 -33.08 -1.03 -18.58
CA PRO A 444 -32.33 -2.13 -17.99
C PRO A 444 -31.08 -2.60 -18.75
N SER A 445 -30.98 -2.36 -20.06
CA SER A 445 -29.84 -2.86 -20.86
C SER A 445 -28.58 -2.00 -20.68
N LEU A 446 -28.77 -0.67 -20.60
CA LEU A 446 -27.63 0.25 -20.39
C LEU A 446 -27.04 0.10 -18.99
N ALA A 447 -27.90 0.00 -17.98
CA ALA A 447 -27.49 -0.25 -16.61
C ALA A 447 -26.76 -1.61 -16.46
N ALA A 448 -27.22 -2.64 -17.19
CA ALA A 448 -26.56 -3.94 -17.21
C ALA A 448 -25.17 -3.87 -17.87
N ALA A 449 -25.04 -3.19 -19.01
CA ALA A 449 -23.77 -2.96 -19.69
C ALA A 449 -22.81 -2.16 -18.81
N ALA A 450 -23.29 -1.13 -18.12
CA ALA A 450 -22.50 -0.34 -17.19
C ALA A 450 -21.97 -1.18 -16.02
N GLY A 451 -22.80 -2.07 -15.43
CA GLY A 451 -22.36 -2.98 -14.35
C GLY A 451 -21.27 -3.95 -14.81
N ILE A 452 -21.44 -4.51 -16.01
CA ILE A 452 -20.42 -5.39 -16.61
C ILE A 452 -19.14 -4.58 -16.86
N ALA A 453 -19.25 -3.34 -17.38
CA ALA A 453 -18.10 -2.48 -17.65
C ALA A 453 -17.32 -2.18 -16.36
N VAL A 454 -17.99 -1.80 -15.26
CA VAL A 454 -17.32 -1.53 -13.98
C VAL A 454 -16.64 -2.78 -13.42
N SER A 455 -17.32 -3.93 -13.45
CA SER A 455 -16.74 -5.18 -12.95
C SER A 455 -15.53 -5.62 -13.78
N VAL A 456 -15.63 -5.58 -15.12
CA VAL A 456 -14.51 -5.94 -16.01
C VAL A 456 -13.39 -4.92 -15.88
N ALA A 457 -13.67 -3.63 -15.76
CA ALA A 457 -12.66 -2.60 -15.53
C ALA A 457 -11.89 -2.86 -14.23
N GLY A 458 -12.59 -3.20 -13.16
CA GLY A 458 -11.95 -3.56 -11.89
C GLY A 458 -11.07 -4.81 -11.98
N ILE A 459 -11.54 -5.87 -12.68
CA ILE A 459 -10.75 -7.09 -12.89
C ILE A 459 -9.47 -6.77 -13.69
N VAL A 460 -9.60 -6.03 -14.81
CA VAL A 460 -8.45 -5.66 -15.66
C VAL A 460 -7.48 -4.78 -14.89
N ALA A 461 -7.96 -3.76 -14.17
CA ALA A 461 -7.10 -2.89 -13.37
C ALA A 461 -6.37 -3.68 -12.27
N SER A 462 -7.06 -4.59 -11.57
CA SER A 462 -6.47 -5.44 -10.54
C SER A 462 -5.41 -6.39 -11.09
N THR A 463 -5.69 -7.06 -12.21
CA THR A 463 -4.72 -7.97 -12.84
C THR A 463 -3.49 -7.22 -13.36
N MET A 464 -3.64 -6.00 -13.88
CA MET A 464 -2.51 -5.13 -14.26
C MET A 464 -1.68 -4.71 -13.05
N LEU A 465 -2.34 -4.31 -11.96
CA LEU A 465 -1.64 -3.93 -10.73
C LEU A 465 -0.86 -5.14 -10.17
N GLY A 466 -1.48 -6.32 -10.10
CA GLY A 466 -0.83 -7.55 -9.66
C GLY A 466 0.39 -7.92 -10.49
N ALA A 467 0.26 -7.93 -11.83
CA ALA A 467 1.36 -8.23 -12.74
C ALA A 467 2.50 -7.19 -12.65
N SER A 468 2.17 -5.92 -12.43
CA SER A 468 3.17 -4.85 -12.25
C SER A 468 3.92 -4.99 -10.93
N LEU A 469 3.21 -5.34 -9.84
CA LEU A 469 3.81 -5.63 -8.54
C LEU A 469 4.70 -6.87 -8.59
N GLU A 470 4.22 -7.96 -9.18
CA GLU A 470 4.99 -9.21 -9.34
C GLU A 470 6.28 -8.96 -10.12
N ARG A 471 6.18 -8.21 -11.22
CA ARG A 471 7.33 -7.82 -12.03
C ARG A 471 8.31 -6.91 -11.26
N LEU A 472 7.80 -5.97 -10.46
CA LEU A 472 8.64 -5.11 -9.63
C LEU A 472 9.40 -5.92 -8.59
N VAL A 473 8.69 -6.71 -7.77
CA VAL A 473 9.27 -7.52 -6.69
C VAL A 473 10.26 -8.57 -7.23
N GLY A 474 9.92 -9.19 -8.38
CA GLY A 474 10.76 -10.22 -9.01
C GLY A 474 11.97 -9.69 -9.80
N THR A 475 12.14 -8.35 -9.91
CA THR A 475 13.24 -7.77 -10.69
C THR A 475 13.95 -6.67 -9.90
N PRO A 476 14.96 -6.99 -9.07
CA PRO A 476 15.65 -6.02 -8.19
C PRO A 476 16.17 -4.76 -8.90
N ALA A 477 16.60 -4.89 -10.14
CA ALA A 477 17.03 -3.74 -10.95
C ALA A 477 15.95 -2.67 -11.10
N ARG A 478 14.65 -2.98 -10.98
CA ARG A 478 13.56 -2.00 -11.11
C ARG A 478 13.42 -1.04 -9.95
N TYR A 479 13.96 -1.41 -8.80
CA TYR A 479 14.07 -0.55 -7.62
C TYR A 479 15.52 -0.21 -7.27
N GLY A 480 16.42 -0.29 -8.28
CA GLY A 480 17.77 0.23 -8.20
C GLY A 480 18.84 -0.80 -7.81
N PHE A 481 18.50 -1.99 -7.33
CA PHE A 481 19.46 -3.00 -6.89
C PHE A 481 19.99 -3.78 -8.09
N THR A 482 21.19 -3.40 -8.52
CA THR A 482 21.88 -3.97 -9.66
C THR A 482 23.17 -4.71 -9.27
N SER A 483 23.57 -4.65 -7.99
CA SER A 483 24.69 -5.39 -7.42
C SER A 483 24.20 -6.54 -6.52
N ASP A 484 24.99 -7.62 -6.42
CA ASP A 484 24.72 -8.77 -5.54
C ASP A 484 25.21 -8.50 -4.11
N LEU A 485 26.25 -7.66 -3.94
CA LEU A 485 26.85 -7.32 -2.66
C LEU A 485 27.21 -5.85 -2.65
N THR A 486 27.03 -5.21 -1.50
CA THR A 486 27.54 -3.86 -1.23
C THR A 486 28.52 -3.92 -0.06
N ILE A 487 29.68 -3.35 -0.23
CA ILE A 487 30.70 -3.27 0.82
C ILE A 487 30.78 -1.82 1.25
N ALA A 488 30.38 -1.54 2.48
CA ALA A 488 30.50 -0.21 3.05
C ALA A 488 31.97 0.13 3.30
N ASP A 489 32.32 1.39 3.11
CA ASP A 489 33.66 1.94 3.41
C ASP A 489 34.85 1.10 2.86
N ALA A 490 34.67 0.59 1.63
CA ALA A 490 35.65 -0.25 0.96
C ALA A 490 36.97 0.52 0.69
N ARG A 491 38.09 0.03 1.25
CA ARG A 491 39.39 0.64 1.02
C ARG A 491 39.90 0.34 -0.39
N ARG A 492 40.71 1.20 -0.92
CA ARG A 492 41.32 1.01 -2.26
C ARG A 492 42.07 -0.34 -2.40
N GLN A 493 42.71 -0.84 -1.34
CA GLN A 493 43.35 -2.15 -1.35
C GLN A 493 42.36 -3.31 -1.48
N ASP A 494 41.22 -3.23 -0.79
CA ASP A 494 40.17 -4.24 -0.83
C ASP A 494 39.50 -4.27 -2.21
N MET A 495 39.23 -3.10 -2.78
CA MET A 495 38.68 -2.98 -4.13
C MET A 495 39.67 -3.55 -5.19
N ARG A 496 41.00 -3.33 -5.04
CA ARG A 496 41.98 -3.95 -5.93
C ARG A 496 42.03 -5.45 -5.82
N ALA A 497 41.93 -6.00 -4.60
CA ALA A 497 41.85 -7.44 -4.38
C ALA A 497 40.60 -8.07 -5.01
N LEU A 498 39.45 -7.39 -4.88
CA LEU A 498 38.19 -7.84 -5.48
C LEU A 498 38.22 -7.73 -7.02
N ALA A 499 38.86 -6.72 -7.58
CA ALA A 499 38.95 -6.56 -9.05
C ALA A 499 39.67 -7.72 -9.73
N VAL A 500 40.60 -8.38 -9.07
CA VAL A 500 41.32 -9.55 -9.62
C VAL A 500 40.68 -10.89 -9.24
N ASP A 501 39.71 -10.91 -8.36
CA ASP A 501 39.00 -12.15 -7.95
C ASP A 501 38.15 -12.69 -9.11
N PRO A 502 38.33 -13.94 -9.56
CA PRO A 502 37.57 -14.52 -10.65
C PRO A 502 36.08 -14.70 -10.32
N ARG A 503 35.73 -14.74 -9.04
CA ARG A 503 34.33 -14.82 -8.56
C ARG A 503 33.56 -13.52 -8.73
N VAL A 504 34.23 -12.39 -9.00
CA VAL A 504 33.64 -11.09 -9.26
C VAL A 504 33.47 -10.90 -10.76
N ALA A 505 32.25 -10.72 -11.24
CA ALA A 505 31.94 -10.43 -12.64
C ALA A 505 32.08 -8.94 -12.95
N ALA A 506 31.55 -8.07 -12.07
CA ALA A 506 31.68 -6.64 -12.17
C ALA A 506 31.89 -5.99 -10.80
N LEU A 507 32.58 -4.84 -10.79
CA LEU A 507 32.90 -4.09 -9.59
C LEU A 507 32.95 -2.60 -9.93
N ALA A 508 32.21 -1.79 -9.18
CA ALA A 508 32.29 -0.34 -9.22
C ALA A 508 32.54 0.22 -7.82
N ALA A 509 33.42 1.23 -7.73
CA ALA A 509 33.44 2.10 -6.55
C ALA A 509 32.32 3.13 -6.71
N VAL A 510 31.51 3.29 -5.69
CA VAL A 510 30.45 4.30 -5.65
C VAL A 510 30.85 5.38 -4.67
N GLU A 511 31.26 6.51 -5.21
CA GLU A 511 31.57 7.69 -4.43
C GLU A 511 30.29 8.46 -4.12
N THR A 512 30.11 8.88 -2.87
CA THR A 512 28.88 9.53 -2.39
C THR A 512 29.19 10.83 -1.68
N GLY A 513 28.38 11.86 -1.94
CA GLY A 513 28.44 13.14 -1.24
C GLY A 513 27.04 13.72 -1.08
N ARG A 514 26.79 14.52 -0.04
CA ARG A 514 25.48 15.11 0.20
C ARG A 514 25.38 16.52 -0.36
N VAL A 515 24.39 16.80 -1.17
CA VAL A 515 24.12 18.10 -1.77
C VAL A 515 22.75 18.63 -1.38
N THR A 516 22.63 19.95 -1.34
CA THR A 516 21.36 20.67 -1.15
C THR A 516 20.89 21.16 -2.52
N LEU A 517 19.66 20.79 -2.93
CA LEU A 517 19.08 21.18 -4.20
C LEU A 517 18.43 22.58 -4.14
N ASP A 518 17.73 22.89 -3.08
CA ASP A 518 17.12 24.19 -2.85
C ASP A 518 17.56 24.74 -1.48
N PRO A 519 18.48 25.71 -1.46
CA PRO A 519 18.96 26.29 -0.21
C PRO A 519 17.86 26.91 0.64
N ALA A 520 16.80 27.42 0.02
CA ALA A 520 15.67 28.04 0.74
C ALA A 520 14.81 26.99 1.49
N ARG A 521 14.87 25.72 1.06
CA ARG A 521 14.13 24.63 1.65
C ARG A 521 15.01 23.63 2.41
N SER A 522 16.32 23.88 2.48
CA SER A 522 17.33 23.05 3.16
C SER A 522 17.26 21.55 2.79
N ARG A 523 16.84 21.23 1.55
CA ARG A 523 16.62 19.84 1.12
C ARG A 523 17.94 19.20 0.69
N GLN A 524 18.38 18.25 1.47
CA GLN A 524 19.57 17.47 1.21
C GLN A 524 19.21 16.16 0.47
N VAL A 525 20.02 15.79 -0.51
CA VAL A 525 19.97 14.54 -1.25
C VAL A 525 21.37 14.00 -1.48
N ASP A 526 21.51 12.69 -1.61
CA ASP A 526 22.81 12.09 -1.89
C ASP A 526 23.12 12.17 -3.39
N ALA A 527 24.36 12.56 -3.70
CA ALA A 527 24.94 12.56 -5.04
C ALA A 527 25.87 11.36 -5.17
N TYR A 528 25.68 10.57 -6.22
CA TYR A 528 26.41 9.33 -6.48
C TYR A 528 27.27 9.48 -7.73
N ALA A 529 28.51 8.98 -7.68
CA ALA A 529 29.34 8.80 -8.86
C ALA A 529 29.86 7.37 -8.91
N HIS A 530 29.67 6.70 -10.02
CA HIS A 530 30.11 5.32 -10.25
C HIS A 530 31.45 5.31 -10.97
N VAL A 531 32.44 4.72 -10.35
CA VAL A 531 33.78 4.52 -10.92
C VAL A 531 33.94 3.03 -11.23
N PRO A 532 33.84 2.60 -12.50
CA PRO A 532 34.01 1.20 -12.87
C PRO A 532 35.44 0.72 -12.63
N LEU A 533 35.62 -0.39 -11.92
CA LEU A 533 36.92 -1.01 -11.63
C LEU A 533 37.12 -2.33 -12.36
N LYS A 534 36.01 -3.08 -12.59
CA LYS A 534 35.98 -4.32 -13.37
C LYS A 534 34.59 -4.50 -13.98
N GLY A 535 34.51 -4.74 -15.30
CA GLY A 535 33.20 -4.87 -15.95
C GLY A 535 32.35 -3.61 -15.82
N ASP A 536 31.05 -3.79 -15.96
CA ASP A 536 30.07 -2.70 -15.80
C ASP A 536 29.02 -3.08 -14.74
N VAL A 537 28.81 -2.22 -13.75
CA VAL A 537 27.70 -2.31 -12.80
C VAL A 537 26.63 -1.33 -13.28
N PRO A 538 25.54 -1.82 -13.87
CA PRO A 538 24.55 -0.96 -14.50
C PRO A 538 23.80 -0.12 -13.47
N ILE A 539 23.43 1.11 -13.84
CA ILE A 539 22.49 1.95 -13.08
C ILE A 539 21.11 1.81 -13.73
N SER A 540 20.07 1.65 -12.93
CA SER A 540 18.71 1.50 -13.44
C SER A 540 18.19 2.80 -14.04
N GLN A 541 18.12 2.86 -15.37
CA GLN A 541 17.60 4.00 -16.12
C GLN A 541 16.11 3.87 -16.35
N VAL A 542 15.39 4.97 -16.16
CA VAL A 542 13.96 5.09 -16.46
C VAL A 542 13.74 5.81 -17.80
N SER A 543 14.46 6.90 -18.00
CA SER A 543 14.40 7.68 -19.27
C SER A 543 15.67 8.50 -19.47
N GLY A 544 15.92 8.89 -20.72
CA GLY A 544 17.12 9.67 -21.06
C GLY A 544 18.41 8.85 -21.08
N ARG A 545 19.52 9.45 -20.67
CA ARG A 545 20.84 8.81 -20.58
C ARG A 545 21.58 9.20 -19.29
N LEU A 546 22.58 8.45 -18.91
CA LEU A 546 23.50 8.81 -17.82
C LEU A 546 24.34 10.04 -18.19
N PRO A 547 24.82 10.81 -17.17
CA PRO A 547 25.70 11.95 -17.40
C PRO A 547 27.05 11.49 -17.95
N GLU A 548 27.50 12.16 -19.02
CA GLU A 548 28.81 11.94 -19.69
C GLU A 548 29.77 13.12 -19.49
N SER A 549 29.22 14.30 -19.15
CA SER A 549 30.02 15.49 -18.87
C SER A 549 29.83 15.98 -17.44
N PRO A 550 30.80 16.71 -16.88
CA PRO A 550 30.69 17.25 -15.50
C PRO A 550 29.50 18.20 -15.29
N ASP A 551 28.93 18.79 -16.33
CA ASP A 551 27.81 19.72 -16.24
C ASP A 551 26.43 19.02 -16.40
N GLU A 552 26.44 17.69 -16.41
CA GLU A 552 25.25 16.87 -16.57
C GLU A 552 24.90 16.13 -15.27
N VAL A 553 23.61 15.81 -15.12
CA VAL A 553 23.08 15.05 -13.96
C VAL A 553 21.94 14.14 -14.40
N ALA A 554 21.87 12.95 -13.82
CA ALA A 554 20.65 12.15 -13.86
C ALA A 554 19.97 12.21 -12.48
N LEU A 555 18.70 12.56 -12.47
CA LEU A 555 17.92 12.68 -11.23
C LEU A 555 17.25 11.35 -10.86
N GLY A 556 17.20 11.05 -9.57
CA GLY A 556 16.36 10.00 -9.05
C GLY A 556 14.87 10.29 -9.32
N THR A 557 14.07 9.24 -9.56
CA THR A 557 12.64 9.36 -9.90
C THR A 557 11.88 10.22 -8.92
N ARG A 558 12.13 10.06 -7.61
CA ARG A 558 11.49 10.83 -6.54
C ARG A 558 11.97 12.29 -6.51
N VAL A 559 13.25 12.53 -6.75
CA VAL A 559 13.81 13.88 -6.84
C VAL A 559 13.23 14.62 -8.02
N ALA A 560 13.21 14.00 -9.21
CA ALA A 560 12.64 14.57 -10.43
C ALA A 560 11.16 14.95 -10.26
N ALA A 561 10.36 14.06 -9.65
CA ALA A 561 8.94 14.32 -9.39
C ALA A 561 8.72 15.44 -8.37
N ARG A 562 9.52 15.49 -7.31
CA ARG A 562 9.39 16.48 -6.24
C ARG A 562 9.84 17.89 -6.65
N GLU A 563 10.92 17.96 -7.40
CA GLU A 563 11.47 19.24 -7.91
C GLU A 563 10.80 19.68 -9.23
N GLU A 564 9.87 18.87 -9.74
CA GLU A 564 9.17 19.09 -11.03
C GLU A 564 10.14 19.33 -12.20
N LYS A 565 11.26 18.56 -12.21
CA LYS A 565 12.32 18.68 -13.19
C LYS A 565 12.31 17.50 -14.16
N GLY A 566 12.42 17.82 -15.44
CA GLY A 566 12.50 16.85 -16.54
C GLY A 566 13.84 16.92 -17.27
N ILE A 567 14.01 16.06 -18.29
CA ILE A 567 15.21 16.05 -19.14
C ILE A 567 15.29 17.38 -19.88
N GLY A 568 16.49 18.00 -19.81
CA GLY A 568 16.79 19.31 -20.39
C GLY A 568 16.71 20.47 -19.39
N ASP A 569 16.11 20.27 -18.21
CA ASP A 569 16.03 21.31 -17.18
C ASP A 569 17.36 21.50 -16.47
N ALA A 570 17.56 22.69 -15.91
CA ALA A 570 18.72 23.02 -15.07
C ALA A 570 18.40 22.82 -13.58
N VAL A 571 19.33 22.26 -12.84
CA VAL A 571 19.26 22.04 -11.39
C VAL A 571 20.49 22.62 -10.71
N ALA A 572 20.28 23.51 -9.73
CA ALA A 572 21.35 24.06 -8.90
C ALA A 572 21.60 23.13 -7.71
N VAL A 573 22.85 22.77 -7.50
CA VAL A 573 23.30 21.94 -6.37
C VAL A 573 24.33 22.71 -5.55
N THR A 574 24.25 22.55 -4.22
CA THR A 574 25.24 23.10 -3.27
C THR A 574 25.75 21.96 -2.40
N SER A 575 27.05 21.72 -2.37
CA SER A 575 27.67 20.70 -1.52
C SER A 575 27.71 21.13 -0.05
N SER A 576 27.92 20.19 0.86
CA SER A 576 28.19 20.47 2.28
C SER A 576 29.43 21.38 2.47
N ASP A 577 30.38 21.34 1.53
CA ASP A 577 31.57 22.21 1.53
C ASP A 577 31.29 23.62 1.01
N GLY A 578 30.00 23.95 0.69
CA GLY A 578 29.59 25.26 0.18
C GLY A 578 29.86 25.51 -1.29
N ARG A 579 30.38 24.52 -2.03
CA ARG A 579 30.62 24.63 -3.49
C ARG A 579 29.31 24.48 -4.24
N ARG A 580 29.11 25.32 -5.27
CA ARG A 580 27.88 25.38 -6.07
C ARG A 580 28.12 24.95 -7.50
N ALA A 581 27.16 24.28 -8.10
CA ALA A 581 27.14 23.98 -9.53
C ALA A 581 25.70 24.05 -10.07
N VAL A 582 25.59 24.37 -11.36
CA VAL A 582 24.32 24.25 -12.09
C VAL A 582 24.51 23.14 -13.12
N LEU A 583 23.63 22.14 -13.07
CA LEU A 583 23.73 20.91 -13.86
C LEU A 583 22.51 20.74 -14.76
N THR A 584 22.71 20.23 -15.97
CA THR A 584 21.62 19.94 -16.91
C THR A 584 21.15 18.49 -16.72
N VAL A 585 19.84 18.28 -16.59
CA VAL A 585 19.25 16.95 -16.43
C VAL A 585 19.29 16.20 -17.75
N THR A 586 20.00 15.08 -17.82
CA THR A 586 20.11 14.22 -19.01
C THR A 586 19.33 12.93 -18.91
N GLY A 587 18.97 12.51 -17.70
CA GLY A 587 18.23 11.27 -17.48
C GLY A 587 17.51 11.23 -16.15
N ILE A 588 16.58 10.28 -16.06
CA ILE A 588 15.88 9.89 -14.84
C ILE A 588 16.28 8.45 -14.52
N VAL A 589 16.70 8.22 -13.29
CA VAL A 589 17.27 6.94 -12.83
C VAL A 589 16.60 6.48 -11.52
N VAL A 590 16.78 5.20 -11.20
CA VAL A 590 16.58 4.68 -9.85
C VAL A 590 17.96 4.28 -9.32
N PRO A 591 18.66 5.16 -8.59
CA PRO A 591 19.95 4.81 -8.03
C PRO A 591 19.78 3.77 -6.93
N GLN A 592 20.76 2.89 -6.75
CA GLN A 592 20.79 1.99 -5.60
C GLN A 592 20.94 2.83 -4.34
N PRO A 593 20.02 2.71 -3.36
CA PRO A 593 20.07 3.52 -2.16
C PRO A 593 21.26 3.11 -1.30
N GLU A 594 22.02 4.08 -0.84
CA GLU A 594 23.08 3.92 0.14
C GLU A 594 22.56 4.33 1.52
N ARG A 595 23.04 3.66 2.57
CA ARG A 595 22.82 4.05 3.99
C ARG A 595 21.36 4.29 4.38
N GLY A 596 20.43 3.52 3.79
CA GLY A 596 19.01 3.63 4.12
C GLY A 596 18.28 4.81 3.47
N ALA A 597 18.88 5.44 2.42
CA ALA A 597 18.17 6.43 1.63
C ALA A 597 16.91 5.86 0.99
N PRO A 598 15.80 6.62 0.90
CA PRO A 598 14.59 6.15 0.24
C PRO A 598 14.81 5.82 -1.24
N LEU A 599 14.05 4.87 -1.77
CA LEU A 599 14.11 4.49 -3.18
C LEU A 599 13.83 5.68 -4.11
N GLY A 600 14.61 5.78 -5.20
CA GLY A 600 14.48 6.87 -6.18
C GLY A 600 14.89 8.25 -5.68
N GLU A 601 15.44 8.33 -4.46
CA GLU A 601 16.09 9.54 -3.94
C GLU A 601 17.53 9.62 -4.44
N GLY A 602 18.07 10.86 -4.53
CA GLY A 602 19.46 11.10 -4.95
C GLY A 602 19.60 11.49 -6.41
N LEU A 603 20.84 11.72 -6.79
CA LEU A 603 21.21 12.10 -8.15
C LEU A 603 22.54 11.43 -8.55
N VAL A 604 22.71 11.16 -9.82
CA VAL A 604 23.93 10.58 -10.37
C VAL A 604 24.67 11.64 -11.18
N VAL A 605 25.96 11.82 -10.86
CA VAL A 605 26.86 12.75 -11.56
C VAL A 605 28.13 12.01 -12.01
N THR A 606 28.94 12.64 -12.83
CA THR A 606 30.26 12.09 -13.18
C THR A 606 31.22 12.12 -11.99
N PRO A 607 32.20 11.21 -11.91
CA PRO A 607 33.20 11.21 -10.86
C PRO A 607 33.96 12.55 -10.76
N GLU A 608 34.26 13.19 -11.88
CA GLU A 608 34.95 14.50 -11.94
C GLU A 608 34.11 15.58 -11.28
N ARG A 609 32.79 15.57 -11.51
CA ARG A 609 31.86 16.52 -10.86
C ARG A 609 31.80 16.30 -9.37
N LEU A 610 31.67 15.05 -8.93
CA LEU A 610 31.58 14.75 -7.49
C LEU A 610 32.86 15.19 -6.77
N GLN A 611 34.04 14.90 -7.32
CA GLN A 611 35.33 15.31 -6.78
C GLN A 611 35.52 16.85 -6.80
N ALA A 612 34.89 17.56 -7.76
CA ALA A 612 34.84 19.01 -7.74
C ALA A 612 33.93 19.59 -6.64
N LEU A 613 32.88 18.85 -6.25
CA LEU A 613 31.96 19.26 -5.19
C LEU A 613 32.46 18.89 -3.78
N PHE A 614 33.22 17.81 -3.64
CA PHE A 614 33.66 17.29 -2.34
C PHE A 614 35.17 17.04 -2.33
N ALA A 615 35.84 17.39 -1.21
CA ALA A 615 37.26 17.14 -1.04
C ALA A 615 37.59 15.66 -0.79
N GLN A 616 36.72 14.98 -0.07
CA GLN A 616 36.84 13.55 0.27
C GLN A 616 35.41 12.91 0.25
N PRO A 617 34.95 12.44 -0.90
CA PRO A 617 33.70 11.69 -0.96
C PRO A 617 33.86 10.34 -0.25
N LEU A 618 32.76 9.88 0.34
CA LEU A 618 32.71 8.53 0.91
C LEU A 618 32.63 7.51 -0.23
N ALA A 619 33.25 6.36 -0.05
CA ALA A 619 33.28 5.32 -1.08
C ALA A 619 32.75 3.97 -0.53
N SER A 620 31.79 3.39 -1.25
CA SER A 620 31.36 2.00 -1.12
C SER A 620 31.78 1.20 -2.36
N ALA A 621 31.72 -0.13 -2.29
CA ALA A 621 31.94 -0.98 -3.45
C ALA A 621 30.67 -1.78 -3.79
N HIS A 622 30.21 -1.66 -5.02
CA HIS A 622 29.13 -2.47 -5.57
C HIS A 622 29.71 -3.63 -6.37
N VAL A 623 29.36 -4.84 -5.97
CA VAL A 623 29.95 -6.07 -6.53
C VAL A 623 28.84 -6.89 -7.19
N VAL A 624 29.07 -7.27 -8.43
CA VAL A 624 28.28 -8.30 -9.15
C VAL A 624 29.10 -9.58 -9.17
N ALA A 625 28.58 -10.63 -8.57
CA ALA A 625 29.26 -11.92 -8.52
C ALA A 625 29.12 -12.68 -9.85
N ALA A 626 30.09 -13.55 -10.15
CA ALA A 626 29.93 -14.49 -11.22
C ALA A 626 28.74 -15.45 -10.91
N PRO A 627 28.06 -15.99 -11.95
CA PRO A 627 26.89 -16.82 -11.76
C PRO A 627 27.11 -17.95 -10.75
N GLY A 628 26.26 -18.03 -9.73
CA GLY A 628 26.34 -19.04 -8.67
C GLY A 628 27.43 -18.80 -7.60
N GLN A 629 28.20 -17.73 -7.66
CA GLN A 629 29.31 -17.46 -6.72
C GLN A 629 28.98 -16.45 -5.61
N ALA A 630 27.81 -15.82 -5.64
CA ALA A 630 27.45 -14.75 -4.71
C ALA A 630 27.51 -15.19 -3.23
N GLY A 631 27.01 -16.40 -2.90
CA GLY A 631 27.04 -16.92 -1.54
C GLY A 631 28.46 -17.20 -1.03
N ALA A 632 29.29 -17.90 -1.83
CA ALA A 632 30.68 -18.20 -1.47
C ALA A 632 31.53 -16.92 -1.34
N LEU A 633 31.29 -15.95 -2.21
CA LEU A 633 31.94 -14.65 -2.15
C LEU A 633 31.53 -13.89 -0.89
N TYR A 634 30.23 -13.88 -0.56
CA TYR A 634 29.72 -13.26 0.67
C TYR A 634 30.35 -13.85 1.92
N GLU A 635 30.35 -15.18 2.08
CA GLU A 635 30.92 -15.85 3.25
C GLU A 635 32.40 -15.54 3.45
N ASP A 636 33.17 -15.41 2.36
CA ASP A 636 34.59 -15.10 2.41
C ASP A 636 34.84 -13.62 2.80
N ILE A 637 34.11 -12.69 2.19
CA ILE A 637 34.28 -11.27 2.41
C ILE A 637 33.70 -10.81 3.76
N ALA A 638 32.53 -11.33 4.16
CA ALA A 638 31.86 -10.99 5.40
C ALA A 638 32.66 -11.32 6.69
N ARG A 639 33.65 -12.19 6.57
CA ARG A 639 34.61 -12.45 7.67
C ARG A 639 35.63 -11.34 7.89
N ARG A 640 35.83 -10.45 6.90
CA ARG A 640 36.91 -9.47 6.89
C ARG A 640 36.40 -8.03 6.72
N LEU A 641 35.29 -7.85 6.05
CA LEU A 641 34.73 -6.56 5.71
C LEU A 641 33.24 -6.52 6.07
N GLU A 642 32.71 -5.34 6.28
CA GLU A 642 31.29 -5.10 6.46
C GLU A 642 30.59 -5.20 5.10
N VAL A 643 29.96 -6.32 4.86
CA VAL A 643 29.25 -6.63 3.61
C VAL A 643 27.76 -6.65 3.88
N HIS A 644 27.04 -5.88 3.12
CA HIS A 644 25.60 -5.93 3.09
C HIS A 644 25.12 -6.72 1.86
N LEU A 645 24.36 -7.78 2.09
CA LEU A 645 23.52 -8.35 1.05
C LEU A 645 22.42 -7.33 0.77
N PRO A 646 22.16 -6.97 -0.50
CA PRO A 646 21.03 -6.13 -0.81
C PRO A 646 19.74 -6.82 -0.37
N GLY A 647 19.29 -6.47 0.82
CA GLY A 647 17.99 -6.87 1.34
C GLY A 647 16.87 -6.20 0.54
N MET A 648 15.67 -6.80 0.56
CA MET A 648 14.51 -6.13 -0.01
C MET A 648 14.24 -4.83 0.78
N PRO A 649 14.21 -3.66 0.11
CA PRO A 649 13.89 -2.41 0.79
C PRO A 649 12.53 -2.47 1.48
N PRO A 650 12.31 -1.75 2.60
CA PRO A 650 11.05 -1.78 3.35
C PRO A 650 9.83 -1.43 2.49
N GLU A 651 9.99 -0.54 1.52
CA GLU A 651 8.94 -0.15 0.58
C GLU A 651 8.55 -1.33 -0.32
N ILE A 652 9.53 -2.09 -0.82
CA ILE A 652 9.29 -3.24 -1.68
C ILE A 652 8.77 -4.43 -0.88
N ASP A 653 9.28 -4.66 0.33
CA ASP A 653 8.77 -5.69 1.25
C ASP A 653 7.29 -5.46 1.58
N THR A 654 6.91 -4.20 1.82
CA THR A 654 5.51 -3.82 2.01
C THR A 654 4.67 -4.13 0.78
N LEU A 655 5.16 -3.80 -0.42
CA LEU A 655 4.48 -4.11 -1.67
C LEU A 655 4.41 -5.62 -1.95
N ALA A 656 5.44 -6.38 -1.58
CA ALA A 656 5.44 -7.84 -1.67
C ALA A 656 4.35 -8.47 -0.80
N GLY A 657 4.10 -7.92 0.39
CA GLY A 657 2.98 -8.30 1.24
C GLY A 657 1.60 -8.11 0.58
N LEU A 658 1.50 -7.23 -0.41
CA LEU A 658 0.26 -6.93 -1.15
C LEU A 658 0.05 -7.79 -2.39
N LEU A 659 0.99 -8.64 -2.81
CA LEU A 659 0.93 -9.41 -4.07
C LEU A 659 -0.38 -10.19 -4.26
N ARG A 660 -0.96 -10.71 -3.18
CA ARG A 660 -2.20 -11.48 -3.23
C ARG A 660 -3.47 -10.64 -3.28
N LEU A 661 -3.42 -9.37 -2.88
CA LEU A 661 -4.61 -8.51 -2.82
C LEU A 661 -5.25 -8.26 -4.19
N PRO A 662 -4.49 -7.93 -5.26
CA PRO A 662 -5.06 -7.78 -6.59
C PRO A 662 -5.75 -9.04 -7.12
N GLU A 663 -5.23 -10.23 -6.81
CA GLU A 663 -5.83 -11.51 -7.21
C GLU A 663 -7.14 -11.77 -6.47
N ILE A 664 -7.16 -11.54 -5.15
CA ILE A 664 -8.37 -11.65 -4.33
C ILE A 664 -9.44 -10.69 -4.83
N LEU A 665 -9.05 -9.45 -5.14
CA LEU A 665 -9.96 -8.43 -5.68
C LEU A 665 -10.51 -8.86 -7.05
N ALA A 666 -9.65 -9.29 -7.97
CA ALA A 666 -10.07 -9.77 -9.28
C ALA A 666 -11.05 -10.96 -9.16
N GLY A 667 -10.78 -11.91 -8.26
CA GLY A 667 -11.65 -13.03 -7.95
C GLY A 667 -13.01 -12.60 -7.40
N LEU A 668 -13.03 -11.69 -6.43
CA LEU A 668 -14.25 -11.13 -5.87
C LEU A 668 -15.10 -10.40 -6.92
N LEU A 669 -14.45 -9.54 -7.72
CA LEU A 669 -15.12 -8.81 -8.80
C LEU A 669 -15.63 -9.76 -9.89
N ALA A 670 -14.93 -10.87 -10.16
CA ALA A 670 -15.40 -11.91 -11.05
C ALA A 670 -16.68 -12.58 -10.53
N VAL A 671 -16.73 -12.88 -9.21
CA VAL A 671 -17.96 -13.43 -8.58
C VAL A 671 -19.11 -12.42 -8.68
N VAL A 672 -18.86 -11.16 -8.39
CA VAL A 672 -19.86 -10.07 -8.50
C VAL A 672 -20.32 -9.91 -9.96
N ALA A 673 -19.39 -9.94 -10.92
CA ALA A 673 -19.69 -9.87 -12.36
C ALA A 673 -20.57 -11.05 -12.82
N VAL A 674 -20.21 -12.27 -12.41
CA VAL A 674 -21.00 -13.49 -12.71
C VAL A 674 -22.39 -13.40 -12.08
N ALA A 675 -22.49 -13.03 -10.83
CA ALA A 675 -23.79 -12.86 -10.15
C ALA A 675 -24.67 -11.82 -10.86
N GLY A 676 -24.10 -10.66 -11.24
CA GLY A 676 -24.76 -9.62 -11.99
C GLY A 676 -25.19 -10.08 -13.39
N LEU A 677 -24.31 -10.83 -14.08
CA LEU A 677 -24.59 -11.43 -15.39
C LEU A 677 -25.72 -12.44 -15.33
N VAL A 678 -25.66 -13.40 -14.39
CA VAL A 678 -26.72 -14.39 -14.14
C VAL A 678 -28.05 -13.68 -13.89
N HIS A 679 -28.05 -12.72 -13.01
CA HIS A 679 -29.25 -11.96 -12.66
C HIS A 679 -29.81 -11.19 -13.87
N THR A 680 -28.92 -10.60 -14.70
CA THR A 680 -29.29 -9.86 -15.92
C THR A 680 -29.92 -10.77 -16.96
N LEU A 681 -29.28 -11.92 -17.22
CA LEU A 681 -29.72 -12.87 -18.24
C LEU A 681 -31.04 -13.55 -17.84
N LEU A 682 -31.17 -13.99 -16.58
CA LEU A 682 -32.42 -14.54 -16.08
C LEU A 682 -33.58 -13.53 -16.18
N GLY A 683 -33.31 -12.26 -15.89
CA GLY A 683 -34.30 -11.20 -16.02
C GLY A 683 -34.65 -10.90 -17.49
N ALA A 684 -33.68 -10.94 -18.41
CA ALA A 684 -33.92 -10.77 -19.84
C ALA A 684 -34.75 -11.94 -20.42
N ILE A 685 -34.37 -13.17 -20.13
CA ILE A 685 -35.05 -14.38 -20.61
C ILE A 685 -36.50 -14.40 -20.12
N ARG A 686 -36.75 -14.15 -18.83
CA ARG A 686 -38.14 -14.11 -18.29
C ARG A 686 -39.00 -13.04 -18.95
N ARG A 687 -38.43 -11.90 -19.36
CA ARG A 687 -39.18 -10.86 -20.07
C ARG A 687 -39.52 -11.24 -21.52
N HIS A 688 -38.65 -11.99 -22.17
CA HIS A 688 -38.79 -12.39 -23.57
C HIS A 688 -39.40 -13.81 -23.74
N THR A 689 -39.89 -14.42 -22.64
CA THR A 689 -40.54 -15.75 -22.73
C THR A 689 -41.76 -15.74 -23.64
N ARG A 690 -42.55 -14.66 -23.56
CA ARG A 690 -43.77 -14.49 -24.42
C ARG A 690 -43.37 -14.28 -25.86
N ASP A 691 -42.30 -13.44 -26.10
CA ASP A 691 -41.81 -13.21 -27.46
C ASP A 691 -41.23 -14.51 -28.07
N ALA A 692 -40.50 -15.30 -27.26
CA ALA A 692 -40.00 -16.61 -27.64
C ALA A 692 -41.09 -17.62 -27.96
N ALA A 693 -42.19 -17.61 -27.17
CA ALA A 693 -43.36 -18.46 -27.42
C ALA A 693 -44.05 -18.03 -28.73
N VAL A 694 -44.21 -16.73 -29.00
CA VAL A 694 -44.75 -16.23 -30.27
C VAL A 694 -43.87 -16.65 -31.46
N LEU A 695 -42.52 -16.56 -31.33
CA LEU A 695 -41.61 -17.04 -32.38
C LEU A 695 -41.74 -18.55 -32.61
N ALA A 696 -41.92 -19.35 -31.57
CA ALA A 696 -42.15 -20.79 -31.67
C ALA A 696 -43.47 -21.13 -32.37
N VAL A 697 -44.55 -20.40 -32.07
CA VAL A 697 -45.85 -20.52 -32.78
C VAL A 697 -45.73 -20.14 -34.24
N LEU A 698 -44.89 -19.15 -34.57
CA LEU A 698 -44.58 -18.75 -35.95
C LEU A 698 -43.65 -19.72 -36.70
N GLY A 699 -43.29 -20.83 -36.09
CA GLY A 699 -42.49 -21.90 -36.70
C GLY A 699 -40.96 -21.77 -36.49
N ALA A 700 -40.48 -20.93 -35.56
CA ALA A 700 -39.07 -20.87 -35.25
C ALA A 700 -38.60 -22.17 -34.54
N THR A 701 -37.52 -22.74 -35.05
CA THR A 701 -36.91 -23.92 -34.42
C THR A 701 -36.30 -23.62 -33.06
N PRO A 702 -36.14 -24.61 -32.13
CA PRO A 702 -35.49 -24.41 -30.85
C PRO A 702 -34.09 -23.82 -30.93
N THR A 703 -33.33 -24.14 -32.00
CA THR A 703 -32.00 -23.58 -32.29
C THR A 703 -32.10 -22.09 -32.66
N GLN A 704 -33.06 -21.68 -33.43
CA GLN A 704 -33.29 -20.26 -33.79
C GLN A 704 -33.70 -19.44 -32.57
N VAL A 705 -34.53 -19.96 -31.68
CA VAL A 705 -34.90 -19.28 -30.43
C VAL A 705 -33.65 -19.11 -29.54
N ARG A 706 -32.81 -20.17 -29.42
CA ARG A 706 -31.55 -20.11 -28.68
C ARG A 706 -30.59 -19.08 -29.27
N THR A 707 -30.42 -19.05 -30.59
CA THR A 707 -29.60 -18.05 -31.28
C THR A 707 -30.10 -16.63 -31.03
N THR A 708 -31.41 -16.41 -31.11
CA THR A 708 -32.04 -15.11 -30.82
C THR A 708 -31.71 -14.63 -29.40
N LEU A 709 -31.88 -15.50 -28.40
CA LEU A 709 -31.58 -15.20 -27.00
C LEU A 709 -30.07 -15.03 -26.76
N GLY A 710 -29.23 -15.82 -27.41
CA GLY A 710 -27.78 -15.69 -27.33
C GLY A 710 -27.27 -14.37 -27.92
N VAL A 711 -27.78 -13.96 -29.06
CA VAL A 711 -27.47 -12.67 -29.70
C VAL A 711 -27.98 -11.50 -28.85
N LEU A 712 -29.17 -11.61 -28.28
CA LEU A 712 -29.71 -10.61 -27.34
C LEU A 712 -28.76 -10.45 -26.13
N ALA A 713 -28.29 -11.55 -25.55
CA ALA A 713 -27.31 -11.52 -24.46
C ALA A 713 -25.99 -10.86 -24.91
N GLY A 714 -25.46 -11.25 -26.07
CA GLY A 714 -24.24 -10.69 -26.64
C GLY A 714 -24.30 -9.19 -26.87
N THR A 715 -25.43 -8.66 -27.36
CA THR A 715 -25.60 -7.20 -27.58
C THR A 715 -25.59 -6.38 -26.31
N THR A 716 -25.86 -6.98 -25.15
CA THR A 716 -25.79 -6.32 -23.84
C THR A 716 -24.39 -6.47 -23.22
N VAL A 717 -23.78 -7.63 -23.37
CA VAL A 717 -22.52 -8.01 -22.72
C VAL A 717 -21.31 -7.41 -23.44
N LEU A 718 -21.24 -7.51 -24.78
CA LEU A 718 -20.09 -7.07 -25.56
C LEU A 718 -19.70 -5.60 -25.37
N PRO A 719 -20.64 -4.61 -25.44
CA PRO A 719 -20.30 -3.22 -25.20
C PRO A 719 -19.81 -2.99 -23.77
N GLY A 720 -20.39 -3.69 -22.79
CA GLY A 720 -19.96 -3.62 -21.40
C GLY A 720 -18.52 -4.15 -21.20
N VAL A 721 -18.20 -5.31 -21.81
CA VAL A 721 -16.85 -5.89 -21.76
C VAL A 721 -15.84 -4.99 -22.46
N ALA A 722 -16.15 -4.51 -23.68
CA ALA A 722 -15.25 -3.63 -24.43
C ALA A 722 -14.95 -2.33 -23.68
N ALA A 723 -15.99 -1.66 -23.16
CA ALA A 723 -15.83 -0.46 -22.34
C ALA A 723 -15.07 -0.76 -21.05
N GLY A 724 -15.35 -1.91 -20.39
CA GLY A 724 -14.68 -2.34 -19.19
C GLY A 724 -13.18 -2.61 -19.38
N VAL A 725 -12.79 -3.26 -20.47
CA VAL A 725 -11.38 -3.49 -20.79
C VAL A 725 -10.66 -2.15 -21.01
N LEU A 726 -11.21 -1.25 -21.82
CA LEU A 726 -10.60 0.05 -22.08
C LEU A 726 -10.46 0.91 -20.82
N LEU A 727 -11.53 0.98 -20.02
CA LEU A 727 -11.51 1.68 -18.73
C LEU A 727 -10.53 1.04 -17.75
N GLY A 728 -10.50 -0.30 -17.68
CA GLY A 728 -9.61 -1.05 -16.80
C GLY A 728 -8.13 -0.85 -17.14
N LEU A 729 -7.78 -0.82 -18.43
CA LEU A 729 -6.43 -0.49 -18.88
C LEU A 729 -6.03 0.93 -18.48
N GLY A 730 -6.93 1.90 -18.62
CA GLY A 730 -6.70 3.28 -18.19
C GLY A 730 -6.54 3.40 -16.68
N VAL A 731 -7.46 2.84 -15.91
CA VAL A 731 -7.43 2.86 -14.43
C VAL A 731 -6.20 2.12 -13.90
N GLY A 732 -5.90 0.92 -14.43
CA GLY A 732 -4.73 0.15 -14.00
C GLY A 732 -3.41 0.89 -14.24
N ARG A 733 -3.30 1.62 -15.38
CA ARG A 733 -2.14 2.46 -15.68
C ARG A 733 -2.00 3.62 -14.70
N VAL A 734 -3.10 4.32 -14.39
CA VAL A 734 -3.09 5.44 -13.44
C VAL A 734 -2.75 4.96 -12.03
N LEU A 735 -3.34 3.84 -11.58
CA LEU A 735 -3.04 3.26 -10.27
C LEU A 735 -1.57 2.87 -10.16
N TRP A 736 -1.01 2.19 -11.17
CA TRP A 736 0.41 1.84 -11.18
C TRP A 736 1.32 3.06 -11.17
N TRP A 737 1.01 4.06 -12.00
CA TRP A 737 1.78 5.32 -12.03
C TRP A 737 1.81 5.99 -10.65
N GLN A 738 0.66 6.00 -9.95
CA GLN A 738 0.58 6.56 -8.60
C GLN A 738 1.44 5.76 -7.61
N VAL A 739 1.40 4.43 -7.66
CA VAL A 739 2.24 3.56 -6.82
C VAL A 739 3.72 3.80 -7.11
N ALA A 740 4.13 3.78 -8.38
CA ALA A 740 5.52 3.94 -8.79
C ALA A 740 6.11 5.29 -8.37
N ASN A 741 5.35 6.38 -8.55
CA ASN A 741 5.80 7.72 -8.16
C ASN A 741 5.97 7.87 -6.64
N GLN A 742 5.09 7.25 -5.86
CA GLN A 742 5.18 7.33 -4.40
C GLN A 742 6.32 6.47 -3.83
N THR A 743 6.59 5.32 -4.45
CA THR A 743 7.67 4.43 -4.04
C THR A 743 9.03 4.82 -4.63
N GLY A 744 9.06 5.65 -5.67
CA GLY A 744 10.30 6.06 -6.33
C GLY A 744 10.89 5.00 -7.27
N VAL A 745 10.07 4.05 -7.75
CA VAL A 745 10.48 2.97 -8.67
C VAL A 745 10.16 3.31 -10.13
N ALA A 746 10.62 2.45 -11.05
CA ALA A 746 10.34 2.61 -12.48
C ALA A 746 8.82 2.55 -12.77
N PRO A 747 8.22 3.53 -13.47
CA PRO A 747 6.78 3.63 -13.67
C PRO A 747 6.22 2.75 -14.79
N ASP A 748 7.02 1.84 -15.36
CA ASP A 748 6.62 1.00 -16.48
C ASP A 748 5.61 -0.10 -16.05
N VAL A 749 4.48 -0.11 -16.74
CA VAL A 749 3.33 -0.99 -16.46
C VAL A 749 3.52 -2.36 -17.09
N ALA A 750 3.26 -3.42 -16.34
CA ALA A 750 3.12 -4.77 -16.89
C ALA A 750 1.66 -5.00 -17.32
N VAL A 751 1.44 -5.26 -18.61
CA VAL A 751 0.12 -5.60 -19.15
C VAL A 751 0.04 -7.12 -19.31
N PRO A 752 -0.76 -7.82 -18.49
CA PRO A 752 -0.93 -9.27 -18.60
C PRO A 752 -1.90 -9.59 -19.76
N VAL A 753 -1.36 -9.71 -20.98
CA VAL A 753 -2.16 -9.86 -22.21
C VAL A 753 -3.07 -11.08 -22.14
N TRP A 754 -2.55 -12.26 -21.71
CA TRP A 754 -3.32 -13.49 -21.67
C TRP A 754 -4.52 -13.48 -20.73
N PRO A 755 -4.42 -13.06 -19.45
CA PRO A 755 -5.58 -12.91 -18.59
C PRO A 755 -6.64 -11.97 -19.17
N ILE A 756 -6.23 -10.84 -19.76
CA ILE A 756 -7.16 -9.85 -20.34
C ILE A 756 -7.87 -10.42 -21.56
N VAL A 757 -7.15 -11.10 -22.45
CA VAL A 757 -7.75 -11.74 -23.63
C VAL A 757 -8.74 -12.83 -23.24
N LEU A 758 -8.46 -13.59 -22.17
CA LEU A 758 -9.35 -14.65 -21.68
C LEU A 758 -10.63 -14.13 -20.99
N ILE A 759 -10.66 -12.88 -20.54
CA ILE A 759 -11.87 -12.26 -19.95
C ILE A 759 -13.01 -12.24 -20.98
N ILE A 760 -12.72 -11.87 -22.23
CA ILE A 760 -13.74 -11.75 -23.29
C ILE A 760 -14.45 -13.09 -23.56
N PRO A 761 -13.75 -14.17 -23.95
CA PRO A 761 -14.40 -15.47 -24.17
C PRO A 761 -14.98 -16.06 -22.87
N GLY A 762 -14.36 -15.83 -21.71
CA GLY A 762 -14.85 -16.29 -20.41
C GLY A 762 -16.22 -15.71 -20.07
N VAL A 763 -16.37 -14.38 -20.18
CA VAL A 763 -17.64 -13.70 -19.92
C VAL A 763 -18.70 -14.09 -20.98
N LEU A 764 -18.31 -14.23 -22.25
CA LEU A 764 -19.21 -14.66 -23.33
C LEU A 764 -19.66 -16.11 -23.14
N ALA A 765 -18.75 -17.03 -22.81
CA ALA A 765 -19.06 -18.42 -22.53
C ALA A 765 -19.98 -18.53 -21.31
N GLY A 766 -19.68 -17.81 -20.23
CA GLY A 766 -20.57 -17.70 -19.08
C GLY A 766 -21.97 -17.20 -19.45
N ALA A 767 -22.05 -16.14 -20.26
CA ALA A 767 -23.32 -15.61 -20.74
C ALA A 767 -24.10 -16.62 -21.58
N LEU A 768 -23.43 -17.36 -22.49
CA LEU A 768 -24.06 -18.36 -23.33
C LEU A 768 -24.52 -19.59 -22.53
N VAL A 769 -23.71 -20.10 -21.60
CA VAL A 769 -24.06 -21.24 -20.73
C VAL A 769 -25.26 -20.90 -19.84
N LEU A 770 -25.14 -19.77 -19.12
CA LEU A 770 -26.19 -19.31 -18.20
C LEU A 770 -27.49 -18.93 -18.94
N GLY A 771 -27.36 -18.35 -20.15
CA GLY A 771 -28.53 -18.07 -21.02
C GLY A 771 -29.19 -19.31 -21.63
N SER A 772 -28.44 -20.38 -21.87
CA SER A 772 -28.97 -21.60 -22.46
C SER A 772 -29.75 -22.49 -21.48
N LEU A 773 -29.41 -22.47 -20.17
CA LEU A 773 -30.07 -23.30 -19.15
C LEU A 773 -31.59 -23.04 -19.02
N PRO A 774 -32.09 -21.80 -18.89
CA PRO A 774 -33.53 -21.51 -18.92
C PRO A 774 -34.19 -21.74 -20.29
N ALA A 775 -33.44 -21.49 -21.39
CA ALA A 775 -33.96 -21.75 -22.74
C ALA A 775 -34.22 -23.25 -22.97
N LEU A 776 -33.43 -24.16 -22.39
CA LEU A 776 -33.65 -25.58 -22.39
C LEU A 776 -34.93 -25.99 -21.65
N ARG A 777 -35.23 -25.35 -20.53
CA ARG A 777 -36.48 -25.56 -19.75
C ARG A 777 -37.72 -25.07 -20.50
N LEU A 778 -37.60 -23.90 -21.17
CA LEU A 778 -38.65 -23.32 -21.97
C LEU A 778 -38.97 -24.12 -23.24
N ALA A 779 -37.95 -24.67 -23.92
CA ALA A 779 -38.10 -25.50 -25.10
C ALA A 779 -38.82 -26.86 -24.78
N ARG A 780 -38.81 -27.27 -23.51
CA ARG A 780 -39.50 -28.49 -23.03
C ARG A 780 -40.84 -28.21 -22.35
N ALA A 781 -41.24 -26.95 -22.12
CA ALA A 781 -42.48 -26.58 -21.50
C ALA A 781 -43.65 -26.60 -22.53
N PRO A 782 -44.86 -27.07 -22.17
CA PRO A 782 -46.04 -27.03 -23.06
C PRO A 782 -46.35 -25.55 -23.41
N VAL A 783 -46.47 -25.26 -24.72
CA VAL A 783 -46.70 -23.90 -25.27
C VAL A 783 -47.92 -23.23 -24.63
N ALA A 784 -48.97 -24.01 -24.28
CA ALA A 784 -50.16 -23.53 -23.64
C ALA A 784 -49.96 -22.89 -22.27
N ARG A 785 -48.98 -23.36 -21.47
CA ARG A 785 -48.63 -22.76 -20.16
C ARG A 785 -47.85 -21.46 -20.28
N SER A 786 -47.07 -21.30 -21.35
CA SER A 786 -46.25 -20.11 -21.57
C SER A 786 -46.99 -18.93 -22.20
N LEU A 787 -48.19 -19.18 -22.75
CA LEU A 787 -49.09 -18.13 -23.24
C LEU A 787 -50.07 -17.64 -22.17
N ALA A 788 -50.32 -18.46 -21.10
CA ALA A 788 -51.21 -18.14 -19.98
C ALA A 788 -50.48 -17.39 -18.84
N ALA A 789 -49.17 -17.41 -18.81
CA ALA A 789 -48.33 -16.67 -17.87
C ALA A 789 -47.83 -15.32 -18.48
#